data_2b8aa3b052ec0ded8de53d1bbc2e450e
#
_entry.id   2b8aa3b052ec0ded8de53d1bbc2e450e
#
_cell.length_a   1.000
_cell.length_b   1.000
_cell.length_c   1.000
_cell.angle_alpha   90.00
_cell.angle_beta   90.00
_cell.angle_gamma   90.00
#
_symmetry.space_group_name_H-M   'P 1'
#
loop_
_entity.id
_entity.type
_entity.pdbx_description
1 polymer ?
#
loop_
_entity_poly.entity_id
_entity_poly.type
_entity_poly.pdbx_seq_one_letter_code
_entity_poly.pdbx_strand_id
1 'polypeptide(L)'
;MKHLYIILLLSVLPFATLQAQQKNGYIQGVVSDSTTKEPIPYVTIKLLNQTDSAYIKGIATDEKGSFRLAAPAGKYILDVSFIGYKKFLKEFETFPKNPDYSFGDIYLAEDVVQLKEAVVEAKVPDILVKGDTIEYNANSYSSQESDMLQDMMKNIPGVEVDADGNITANGKPVKKILVDGKEFFGNDIPMALANLPANMIKKLQLYKEESETAQVTGFKDKDPDQVLNLVVKEELKQSIFGEVKAGYGSDDKYANKVLVNYMRNDNQMSVVADLNNINDGGGYTLDMNNGIDKNKNLGANAYIQSSDKFRIGGNVRYSGNDNLMETKTNTQTFLSSGDRFSKQEASYRSKRENMNFGMNMQWKPDTLTTIFARSYISFSNTNNRQNSTNLSYVAEKDTTSGYSNSQTKGDGYSINNFITIGRKLNNKGRTISLTLNNSIRKDNNKGTNYSYTTYTDDTEDKIIDQRNKTDNRTNSYNLSMSYVEPLGKDHRLQLSYSYGLNDSKRIRDVRKKDDAGEYTILDSAYARNTNNKYINQNISLNFQTTKEKYNYTIGFSIDPSYSRSKVSIGDSIIENVKQSVVNFSPSLNFSYQPNEQTSLDLSYSGSTSQPGITQLSADTVITSALSKYYGNPDLKPSYSNNFSVYYRKSDYETNRFLMLSGGFNYIFNNIIDYTTIDDLGNSVNTYRNMSGNMGANINFMFNTPLRNKKFTIDNSTYTNYYKNIGYTNAEKAITHNIVIGEKVSGKFKVDKFETHLQLGMTYNITRNNLSSAQDRNTSTYTVQHSFLWKLPYDFSVQNDLNMTYYAGYGDDFKKKEILWNASISKLFLKKKKGTVKLQLFDILNDRNNIVRYVSGNYMSDSRSNSISRYFMLSFSYKFNIIKSKKGGGQDDDYDGEF
;
A
#
# COMPACT_ATOMS: atom_id res chain seq x y z
N MET A 1 -31.57 -11.55 -6.30
CA MET A 1 -31.14 -12.77 -5.60
C MET A 1 -30.82 -13.96 -6.52
N LYS A 2 -31.63 -14.29 -7.54
CA LYS A 2 -31.32 -15.43 -8.47
C LYS A 2 -30.00 -15.30 -9.24
N HIS A 3 -29.57 -14.09 -9.57
CA HIS A 3 -28.30 -13.85 -10.28
C HIS A 3 -27.06 -13.86 -9.34
N LEU A 4 -27.26 -13.64 -8.04
CA LEU A 4 -26.17 -13.68 -7.04
C LEU A 4 -25.67 -15.12 -6.81
N TYR A 5 -26.58 -16.11 -6.86
CA TYR A 5 -26.22 -17.53 -6.72
C TYR A 5 -25.43 -18.04 -7.93
N ILE A 6 -25.67 -17.48 -9.13
CA ILE A 6 -24.96 -17.89 -10.35
C ILE A 6 -23.50 -17.38 -10.32
N ILE A 7 -23.25 -16.17 -9.81
CA ILE A 7 -21.89 -15.61 -9.69
C ILE A 7 -21.10 -16.33 -8.59
N LEU A 8 -21.73 -16.64 -7.47
CA LEU A 8 -21.11 -17.43 -6.39
C LEU A 8 -20.86 -18.89 -6.83
N LEU A 9 -21.77 -19.47 -7.65
CA LEU A 9 -21.61 -20.82 -8.20
C LEU A 9 -20.50 -20.88 -9.26
N LEU A 10 -20.33 -19.83 -10.07
CA LEU A 10 -19.25 -19.73 -11.06
C LEU A 10 -17.87 -19.51 -10.43
N SER A 11 -17.78 -18.91 -9.25
CA SER A 11 -16.50 -18.78 -8.51
C SER A 11 -16.11 -20.08 -7.81
N VAL A 12 -17.05 -21.00 -7.54
CA VAL A 12 -16.82 -22.28 -6.86
C VAL A 12 -16.63 -23.45 -7.84
N LEU A 13 -17.13 -23.36 -9.08
CA LEU A 13 -17.07 -24.43 -10.07
C LEU A 13 -15.65 -24.91 -10.47
N PRO A 14 -14.56 -24.09 -10.44
CA PRO A 14 -13.23 -24.61 -10.70
C PRO A 14 -12.70 -25.57 -9.64
N PHE A 15 -13.27 -25.58 -8.42
CA PHE A 15 -12.77 -26.40 -7.32
C PHE A 15 -13.23 -27.87 -7.36
N ALA A 16 -14.35 -28.16 -8.02
CA ALA A 16 -14.92 -29.50 -8.02
C ALA A 16 -14.29 -30.47 -9.02
N THR A 17 -13.49 -30.00 -9.99
CA THR A 17 -12.94 -30.85 -11.06
C THR A 17 -11.45 -31.17 -10.93
N LEU A 18 -10.74 -30.70 -9.89
CA LEU A 18 -9.28 -30.81 -9.75
C LEU A 18 -8.80 -31.85 -8.74
N GLN A 19 -9.65 -32.71 -8.19
CA GLN A 19 -9.22 -33.83 -7.34
C GLN A 19 -9.23 -35.20 -8.07
N ALA A 20 -8.53 -35.29 -9.19
CA ALA A 20 -7.92 -36.56 -9.54
C ALA A 20 -6.50 -36.57 -8.97
N GLN A 21 -6.32 -36.96 -7.71
CA GLN A 21 -5.02 -37.29 -7.17
C GLN A 21 -4.43 -38.46 -7.97
N GLN A 22 -3.61 -38.15 -8.96
CA GLN A 22 -2.73 -39.16 -9.56
C GLN A 22 -1.78 -39.64 -8.46
N LYS A 23 -1.87 -40.92 -8.11
CA LYS A 23 -0.96 -41.55 -7.16
C LYS A 23 0.44 -41.51 -7.75
N ASN A 24 1.33 -40.70 -7.20
CA ASN A 24 2.72 -40.63 -7.62
C ASN A 24 3.45 -41.93 -7.18
N GLY A 25 4.16 -42.52 -8.10
CA GLY A 25 5.12 -43.58 -7.80
C GLY A 25 6.53 -43.05 -7.60
N TYR A 26 7.48 -43.94 -7.27
CA TYR A 26 8.87 -43.56 -7.09
C TYR A 26 9.75 -44.25 -8.14
N ILE A 27 10.65 -43.48 -8.71
CA ILE A 27 11.72 -43.94 -9.60
C ILE A 27 12.99 -43.89 -8.78
N GLN A 28 13.71 -45.02 -8.69
CA GLN A 28 14.90 -45.16 -7.83
C GLN A 28 16.01 -45.98 -8.47
N GLY A 29 17.23 -45.78 -8.03
CA GLY A 29 18.40 -46.51 -8.48
C GLY A 29 19.67 -46.04 -7.77
N VAL A 30 20.79 -46.69 -8.04
CA VAL A 30 22.13 -46.32 -7.57
C VAL A 30 23.03 -46.12 -8.79
N VAL A 31 23.79 -45.02 -8.78
CA VAL A 31 24.72 -44.68 -9.86
C VAL A 31 26.16 -44.99 -9.40
N SER A 32 26.88 -45.79 -10.16
CA SER A 32 28.23 -46.22 -9.85
C SER A 32 29.15 -46.06 -11.08
N ASP A 33 30.44 -45.97 -10.84
CA ASP A 33 31.46 -45.99 -11.88
C ASP A 33 31.53 -47.37 -12.57
N SER A 34 31.64 -47.41 -13.87
CA SER A 34 31.63 -48.65 -14.62
C SER A 34 32.90 -49.47 -14.41
N THR A 35 34.04 -48.86 -14.07
CA THR A 35 35.36 -49.46 -13.90
C THR A 35 35.62 -49.82 -12.45
N THR A 36 35.46 -48.86 -11.53
CA THR A 36 35.76 -49.05 -10.11
C THR A 36 34.62 -49.71 -9.31
N LYS A 37 33.37 -49.66 -9.84
CA LYS A 37 32.14 -50.08 -9.18
C LYS A 37 31.80 -49.26 -7.91
N GLU A 38 32.53 -48.19 -7.65
CA GLU A 38 32.24 -47.30 -6.53
C GLU A 38 31.02 -46.39 -6.83
N PRO A 39 30.18 -46.11 -5.85
CA PRO A 39 29.03 -45.21 -6.05
C PRO A 39 29.51 -43.78 -6.32
N ILE A 40 28.88 -43.10 -7.29
CA ILE A 40 29.19 -41.72 -7.66
C ILE A 40 28.19 -40.78 -6.95
N PRO A 41 28.62 -39.92 -6.01
CA PRO A 41 27.76 -38.96 -5.35
C PRO A 41 27.48 -37.75 -6.25
N TYR A 42 26.35 -37.08 -6.00
CA TYR A 42 25.95 -35.84 -6.63
C TYR A 42 25.76 -35.88 -8.15
N VAL A 43 25.49 -37.07 -8.72
CA VAL A 43 25.15 -37.25 -10.12
C VAL A 43 23.81 -36.63 -10.43
N THR A 44 23.71 -35.87 -11.49
CA THR A 44 22.46 -35.22 -11.91
C THR A 44 21.53 -36.24 -12.58
N ILE A 45 20.38 -36.46 -11.99
CA ILE A 45 19.29 -37.30 -12.51
C ILE A 45 18.17 -36.40 -13.04
N LYS A 46 17.79 -36.52 -14.31
CA LYS A 46 16.67 -35.79 -14.90
C LYS A 46 15.65 -36.78 -15.45
N LEU A 47 14.40 -36.48 -15.24
CA LEU A 47 13.24 -37.12 -15.84
C LEU A 47 12.72 -36.29 -16.97
N LEU A 48 12.70 -36.78 -18.17
CA LEU A 48 12.21 -36.13 -19.37
C LEU A 48 10.97 -36.88 -19.88
N ASN A 49 10.08 -36.15 -20.53
CA ASN A 49 8.95 -36.73 -21.23
C ASN A 49 9.45 -37.47 -22.49
N GLN A 50 8.95 -38.67 -22.74
CA GLN A 50 9.38 -39.49 -23.89
C GLN A 50 8.98 -38.87 -25.23
N THR A 51 7.86 -38.13 -25.31
CA THR A 51 7.31 -37.65 -26.59
C THR A 51 8.04 -36.42 -27.13
N ASP A 52 8.47 -35.48 -26.24
CA ASP A 52 9.03 -34.17 -26.62
C ASP A 52 10.38 -33.87 -25.92
N SER A 53 10.91 -34.82 -25.15
CA SER A 53 12.13 -34.70 -24.33
C SER A 53 12.09 -33.50 -23.36
N ALA A 54 10.91 -32.96 -23.05
CA ALA A 54 10.74 -31.86 -22.13
C ALA A 54 11.13 -32.28 -20.71
N TYR A 55 11.87 -31.42 -20.01
CA TYR A 55 12.23 -31.63 -18.61
C TYR A 55 10.99 -31.64 -17.71
N ILE A 56 10.86 -32.70 -16.91
CA ILE A 56 9.75 -32.86 -15.97
C ILE A 56 10.24 -32.59 -14.54
N LYS A 57 11.30 -33.29 -14.11
CA LYS A 57 11.81 -33.23 -12.75
C LYS A 57 13.26 -33.75 -12.68
N GLY A 58 14.01 -33.38 -11.62
CA GLY A 58 15.36 -33.91 -11.40
C GLY A 58 15.77 -33.89 -9.93
N ILE A 59 16.81 -34.65 -9.62
CA ILE A 59 17.44 -34.76 -8.32
C ILE A 59 18.92 -35.03 -8.50
N ALA A 60 19.74 -34.80 -7.48
CA ALA A 60 21.12 -35.32 -7.44
C ALA A 60 21.17 -36.61 -6.58
N THR A 61 22.10 -37.55 -6.90
CA THR A 61 22.36 -38.68 -6.03
C THR A 61 22.93 -38.25 -4.67
N ASP A 62 22.66 -39.02 -3.65
CA ASP A 62 23.24 -38.84 -2.31
C ASP A 62 24.75 -39.33 -2.25
N GLU A 63 25.35 -39.29 -1.07
CA GLU A 63 26.75 -39.71 -0.86
C GLU A 63 27.00 -41.19 -1.20
N LYS A 64 25.97 -42.01 -1.27
CA LYS A 64 26.01 -43.42 -1.64
C LYS A 64 25.60 -43.66 -3.10
N GLY A 65 25.56 -42.63 -3.94
CA GLY A 65 25.15 -42.73 -5.33
C GLY A 65 23.67 -43.05 -5.55
N SER A 66 22.84 -43.03 -4.49
CA SER A 66 21.43 -43.40 -4.55
C SER A 66 20.53 -42.22 -4.90
N PHE A 67 19.46 -42.46 -5.67
CA PHE A 67 18.43 -41.48 -5.95
C PHE A 67 17.04 -42.10 -5.80
N ARG A 68 16.08 -41.23 -5.42
CA ARG A 68 14.64 -41.53 -5.35
C ARG A 68 13.82 -40.33 -5.77
N LEU A 69 13.12 -40.44 -6.90
CA LEU A 69 12.40 -39.35 -7.54
C LEU A 69 10.93 -39.72 -7.70
N ALA A 70 10.02 -38.88 -7.18
CA ALA A 70 8.56 -39.09 -7.32
C ALA A 70 8.09 -38.61 -8.70
N ALA A 71 7.34 -39.47 -9.42
CA ALA A 71 6.71 -39.15 -10.68
C ALA A 71 5.33 -39.83 -10.82
N PRO A 72 4.37 -39.24 -11.53
CA PRO A 72 3.10 -39.88 -11.86
C PRO A 72 3.34 -41.04 -12.85
N ALA A 73 2.33 -41.92 -13.07
CA ALA A 73 2.41 -42.94 -14.09
C ALA A 73 2.48 -42.33 -15.49
N GLY A 74 3.40 -42.85 -16.35
CA GLY A 74 3.61 -42.24 -17.68
C GLY A 74 4.84 -42.82 -18.39
N LYS A 75 5.15 -42.29 -19.57
CA LYS A 75 6.30 -42.65 -20.39
C LYS A 75 7.39 -41.59 -20.25
N TYR A 76 8.60 -42.03 -19.94
CA TYR A 76 9.70 -41.16 -19.55
C TYR A 76 11.03 -41.59 -20.18
N ILE A 77 11.97 -40.63 -20.20
CA ILE A 77 13.40 -40.86 -20.41
C ILE A 77 14.11 -40.51 -19.11
N LEU A 78 14.88 -41.45 -18.55
CA LEU A 78 15.83 -41.15 -17.48
C LEU A 78 17.14 -40.67 -18.11
N ASP A 79 17.53 -39.45 -17.77
CA ASP A 79 18.79 -38.82 -18.17
C ASP A 79 19.70 -38.71 -16.94
N VAL A 80 20.77 -39.47 -16.95
CA VAL A 80 21.78 -39.50 -15.89
C VAL A 80 23.09 -38.94 -16.44
N SER A 81 23.57 -37.84 -15.82
CA SER A 81 24.74 -37.11 -16.29
C SER A 81 25.66 -36.66 -15.14
N PHE A 82 26.96 -36.81 -15.33
CA PHE A 82 27.98 -36.35 -14.39
C PHE A 82 29.21 -35.85 -15.17
N ILE A 83 29.93 -34.90 -14.63
CA ILE A 83 31.10 -34.29 -15.27
C ILE A 83 32.19 -35.36 -15.37
N GLY A 84 32.73 -35.56 -16.58
CA GLY A 84 33.77 -36.59 -16.84
C GLY A 84 33.23 -37.98 -17.18
N TYR A 85 31.91 -38.16 -17.29
CA TYR A 85 31.27 -39.42 -17.62
C TYR A 85 30.34 -39.32 -18.84
N LYS A 86 30.25 -40.42 -19.59
CA LYS A 86 29.29 -40.57 -20.69
C LYS A 86 27.87 -40.54 -20.17
N LYS A 87 27.04 -39.74 -20.82
CA LYS A 87 25.64 -39.59 -20.49
C LYS A 87 24.89 -40.92 -20.67
N PHE A 88 24.07 -41.28 -19.67
CA PHE A 88 23.21 -42.44 -19.73
C PHE A 88 21.77 -41.99 -19.96
N LEU A 89 21.15 -42.55 -21.03
CA LEU A 89 19.74 -42.25 -21.38
C LEU A 89 19.00 -43.58 -21.46
N LYS A 90 17.85 -43.68 -20.77
CA LYS A 90 17.00 -44.86 -20.83
C LYS A 90 15.54 -44.51 -20.82
N GLU A 91 14.82 -44.98 -21.84
CA GLU A 91 13.36 -44.88 -21.91
C GLU A 91 12.74 -45.98 -21.03
N PHE A 92 11.62 -45.61 -20.37
CA PHE A 92 10.85 -46.50 -19.52
C PHE A 92 9.41 -45.99 -19.33
N GLU A 93 8.55 -46.90 -18.88
CA GLU A 93 7.14 -46.60 -18.65
C GLU A 93 6.71 -47.06 -17.24
N THR A 94 5.90 -46.25 -16.58
CA THR A 94 5.27 -46.59 -15.30
C THR A 94 3.74 -46.58 -15.43
N PHE A 95 3.10 -47.52 -14.76
CA PHE A 95 1.67 -47.75 -14.89
C PHE A 95 0.91 -47.39 -13.61
N PRO A 96 -0.37 -46.95 -13.69
CA PRO A 96 -1.15 -46.60 -12.51
C PRO A 96 -1.32 -47.69 -11.45
N LYS A 97 -1.28 -48.97 -11.89
CA LYS A 97 -1.36 -50.14 -11.00
C LYS A 97 -0.01 -50.48 -10.33
N ASN A 98 1.11 -50.11 -10.97
CA ASN A 98 2.44 -50.30 -10.45
C ASN A 98 3.29 -49.04 -10.80
N PRO A 99 3.14 -47.94 -10.02
CA PRO A 99 3.78 -46.68 -10.34
C PRO A 99 5.27 -46.59 -10.00
N ASP A 100 5.80 -47.52 -9.21
CA ASP A 100 7.18 -47.54 -8.80
C ASP A 100 8.05 -48.24 -9.85
N TYR A 101 9.26 -47.71 -10.12
CA TYR A 101 10.21 -48.24 -11.06
C TYR A 101 11.63 -48.21 -10.47
N SER A 102 12.30 -49.36 -10.41
CA SER A 102 13.69 -49.47 -9.94
C SER A 102 14.62 -49.77 -11.11
N PHE A 103 15.65 -48.93 -11.28
CA PHE A 103 16.69 -49.13 -12.28
C PHE A 103 17.80 -50.07 -11.80
N GLY A 104 17.83 -50.38 -10.49
CA GLY A 104 18.99 -51.09 -9.89
C GLY A 104 20.25 -50.22 -9.96
N ASP A 105 21.38 -50.90 -10.29
CA ASP A 105 22.67 -50.23 -10.45
C ASP A 105 22.82 -49.67 -11.87
N ILE A 106 23.10 -48.39 -11.99
CA ILE A 106 23.37 -47.68 -13.26
C ILE A 106 24.87 -47.38 -13.30
N TYR A 107 25.56 -47.97 -14.28
CA TYR A 107 27.00 -47.79 -14.44
C TYR A 107 27.33 -46.73 -15.47
N LEU A 108 28.07 -45.67 -15.06
CA LEU A 108 28.57 -44.64 -15.94
C LEU A 108 29.99 -44.90 -16.36
N ALA A 109 30.28 -44.84 -17.65
CA ALA A 109 31.64 -44.97 -18.20
C ALA A 109 32.30 -43.58 -18.28
N GLU A 110 33.60 -43.49 -17.96
CA GLU A 110 34.35 -42.26 -18.11
C GLU A 110 34.34 -41.76 -19.57
N ASP A 111 34.19 -40.42 -19.74
CA ASP A 111 34.25 -39.75 -21.04
C ASP A 111 35.53 -38.91 -21.14
N VAL A 112 36.48 -39.36 -21.90
CA VAL A 112 37.82 -38.73 -22.09
C VAL A 112 37.76 -37.53 -23.06
N VAL A 113 36.58 -37.02 -23.42
CA VAL A 113 36.44 -35.88 -24.34
C VAL A 113 36.55 -34.56 -23.58
N GLN A 114 37.48 -33.71 -24.03
CA GLN A 114 37.66 -32.30 -23.54
C GLN A 114 36.34 -31.56 -23.41
N LEU A 115 36.07 -31.05 -22.21
CA LEU A 115 34.91 -30.22 -21.87
C LEU A 115 34.88 -28.95 -22.70
N LYS A 116 33.96 -28.84 -23.67
CA LYS A 116 33.41 -27.57 -24.04
C LYS A 116 32.47 -27.14 -22.91
N GLU A 117 32.59 -25.91 -22.45
CA GLU A 117 31.79 -25.27 -21.41
C GLU A 117 30.30 -25.70 -21.47
N ALA A 118 29.84 -26.50 -20.51
CA ALA A 118 28.45 -26.82 -20.39
C ALA A 118 27.79 -25.70 -19.60
N VAL A 119 27.14 -24.79 -20.32
CA VAL A 119 26.24 -23.80 -19.71
C VAL A 119 25.00 -24.55 -19.20
N VAL A 120 24.97 -24.83 -17.91
CA VAL A 120 23.76 -25.33 -17.23
C VAL A 120 22.85 -24.14 -17.03
N GLU A 121 21.93 -23.86 -17.95
CA GLU A 121 20.81 -22.96 -17.73
C GLU A 121 19.85 -23.61 -16.73
N ALA A 122 20.11 -23.44 -15.45
CA ALA A 122 19.11 -23.69 -14.43
C ALA A 122 18.04 -22.60 -14.56
N LYS A 123 16.86 -22.95 -15.03
CA LYS A 123 15.72 -22.02 -15.11
C LYS A 123 15.33 -21.65 -13.69
N VAL A 124 15.71 -20.44 -13.28
CA VAL A 124 15.36 -19.90 -11.96
C VAL A 124 13.83 -19.83 -11.88
N PRO A 125 13.19 -20.40 -10.86
CA PRO A 125 11.74 -20.32 -10.73
C PRO A 125 11.29 -18.86 -10.62
N ASP A 126 10.10 -18.58 -11.13
CA ASP A 126 9.53 -17.22 -11.12
C ASP A 126 9.27 -16.75 -9.69
N ILE A 127 8.85 -17.66 -8.81
CA ILE A 127 8.60 -17.44 -7.40
C ILE A 127 9.29 -18.54 -6.59
N LEU A 128 10.02 -18.14 -5.56
CA LEU A 128 10.66 -19.05 -4.61
C LEU A 128 10.33 -18.55 -3.19
N VAL A 129 9.92 -19.44 -2.30
CA VAL A 129 9.72 -19.09 -0.90
C VAL A 129 10.75 -19.79 -0.03
N LYS A 130 11.35 -19.04 0.87
CA LYS A 130 12.34 -19.49 1.84
C LYS A 130 11.91 -19.00 3.23
N GLY A 131 11.36 -19.88 4.03
CA GLY A 131 10.83 -19.51 5.33
C GLY A 131 9.75 -18.41 5.22
N ASP A 132 9.97 -17.26 5.82
CA ASP A 132 9.03 -16.12 5.79
C ASP A 132 9.17 -15.23 4.54
N THR A 133 10.18 -15.47 3.69
CA THR A 133 10.51 -14.62 2.55
C THR A 133 10.00 -15.21 1.24
N ILE A 134 9.24 -14.42 0.50
CA ILE A 134 8.84 -14.71 -0.88
C ILE A 134 9.80 -13.99 -1.82
N GLU A 135 10.55 -14.75 -2.62
CA GLU A 135 11.46 -14.22 -3.65
C GLU A 135 10.77 -14.27 -5.02
N TYR A 136 10.73 -13.15 -5.72
CA TYR A 136 10.27 -13.05 -7.11
C TYR A 136 11.46 -12.80 -8.03
N ASN A 137 11.58 -13.55 -9.11
CA ASN A 137 12.59 -13.32 -10.13
C ASN A 137 12.21 -12.10 -10.97
N ALA A 138 12.98 -11.01 -10.88
CA ALA A 138 12.65 -9.77 -11.56
C ALA A 138 12.52 -9.92 -13.10
N ASN A 139 13.31 -10.78 -13.73
CA ASN A 139 13.26 -11.00 -15.18
C ASN A 139 11.94 -11.62 -15.66
N SER A 140 11.22 -12.33 -14.79
CA SER A 140 9.92 -12.94 -15.14
C SER A 140 8.79 -11.91 -15.17
N TYR A 141 8.96 -10.78 -14.50
CA TYR A 141 7.91 -9.78 -14.31
C TYR A 141 8.19 -8.42 -14.98
N SER A 142 9.41 -8.15 -15.42
CA SER A 142 9.74 -6.98 -16.23
C SER A 142 9.45 -7.28 -17.71
N SER A 143 8.72 -6.38 -18.37
CA SER A 143 8.31 -6.54 -19.76
C SER A 143 9.21 -5.77 -20.72
N GLN A 144 9.75 -4.61 -20.30
CA GLN A 144 10.64 -3.75 -21.09
C GLN A 144 11.91 -3.36 -20.31
N GLU A 145 12.97 -3.09 -21.01
CA GLU A 145 14.18 -2.52 -20.38
C GLU A 145 13.96 -1.11 -19.81
N SER A 146 12.94 -0.42 -20.29
CA SER A 146 12.55 0.92 -19.83
C SER A 146 11.60 0.90 -18.64
N ASP A 147 11.14 -0.26 -18.19
CA ASP A 147 10.19 -0.37 -17.08
C ASP A 147 10.81 0.17 -15.79
N MET A 148 10.00 0.87 -15.02
CA MET A 148 10.31 1.22 -13.64
C MET A 148 9.83 0.11 -12.69
N LEU A 149 10.27 0.16 -11.45
CA LEU A 149 9.84 -0.79 -10.42
C LEU A 149 8.30 -0.88 -10.34
N GLN A 150 7.61 0.24 -10.48
CA GLN A 150 6.14 0.30 -10.50
C GLN A 150 5.53 -0.58 -11.60
N ASP A 151 6.07 -0.54 -12.82
CA ASP A 151 5.54 -1.31 -13.94
C ASP A 151 5.75 -2.81 -13.73
N MET A 152 6.89 -3.18 -13.16
CA MET A 152 7.17 -4.55 -12.76
C MET A 152 6.25 -5.01 -11.64
N MET A 153 6.00 -4.19 -10.60
CA MET A 153 5.17 -4.55 -9.45
C MET A 153 3.73 -4.89 -9.85
N LYS A 154 3.17 -4.21 -10.84
CA LYS A 154 1.82 -4.50 -11.39
C LYS A 154 1.71 -5.90 -12.01
N ASN A 155 2.83 -6.51 -12.38
CA ASN A 155 2.87 -7.83 -13.00
C ASN A 155 3.10 -8.96 -11.99
N ILE A 156 3.40 -8.65 -10.73
CA ILE A 156 3.71 -9.63 -9.68
C ILE A 156 2.40 -10.18 -9.09
N PRO A 157 2.21 -11.50 -9.06
CA PRO A 157 1.04 -12.11 -8.44
C PRO A 157 0.90 -11.75 -6.96
N GLY A 158 -0.31 -11.39 -6.53
CA GLY A 158 -0.59 -11.02 -5.14
C GLY A 158 -0.11 -9.63 -4.72
N VAL A 159 0.35 -8.82 -5.68
CA VAL A 159 0.77 -7.43 -5.45
C VAL A 159 -0.17 -6.47 -6.17
N GLU A 160 -0.67 -5.51 -5.44
CA GLU A 160 -1.49 -4.40 -5.96
C GLU A 160 -0.76 -3.07 -5.68
N VAL A 161 -0.79 -2.17 -6.64
CA VAL A 161 -0.31 -0.80 -6.50
C VAL A 161 -1.51 0.11 -6.70
N ASP A 162 -1.86 0.88 -5.66
CA ASP A 162 -2.99 1.81 -5.72
C ASP A 162 -2.66 3.09 -6.50
N ALA A 163 -3.66 3.96 -6.65
CA ALA A 163 -3.51 5.23 -7.35
C ALA A 163 -2.51 6.19 -6.66
N ASP A 164 -2.32 6.06 -5.36
CA ASP A 164 -1.38 6.87 -4.58
C ASP A 164 0.05 6.26 -4.54
N GLY A 165 0.26 5.12 -5.21
CA GLY A 165 1.53 4.40 -5.26
C GLY A 165 1.84 3.60 -4.00
N ASN A 166 0.86 3.34 -3.15
CA ASN A 166 1.04 2.41 -2.04
C ASN A 166 0.99 0.98 -2.57
N ILE A 167 1.80 0.13 -2.01
CA ILE A 167 1.84 -1.28 -2.36
C ILE A 167 1.08 -2.08 -1.31
N THR A 168 0.14 -2.88 -1.78
CA THR A 168 -0.44 -3.96 -1.00
C THR A 168 0.08 -5.27 -1.57
N ALA A 169 0.75 -6.06 -0.74
CA ALA A 169 1.27 -7.36 -1.16
C ALA A 169 0.68 -8.45 -0.27
N ASN A 170 0.09 -9.46 -0.90
CA ASN A 170 -0.62 -10.53 -0.22
C ASN A 170 -1.68 -10.02 0.78
N GLY A 171 -2.43 -8.98 0.40
CA GLY A 171 -3.48 -8.37 1.21
C GLY A 171 -3.01 -7.50 2.39
N LYS A 172 -1.69 -7.30 2.55
CA LYS A 172 -1.11 -6.44 3.58
C LYS A 172 -0.35 -5.26 2.96
N PRO A 173 -0.45 -4.05 3.53
CA PRO A 173 0.32 -2.90 3.03
C PRO A 173 1.82 -3.12 3.26
N VAL A 174 2.62 -2.88 2.22
CA VAL A 174 4.08 -2.77 2.34
C VAL A 174 4.41 -1.45 3.04
N LYS A 175 5.28 -1.50 4.04
CA LYS A 175 5.64 -0.33 4.87
C LYS A 175 6.98 0.28 4.50
N LYS A 176 7.88 -0.52 3.90
CA LYS A 176 9.24 -0.10 3.54
C LYS A 176 9.67 -0.72 2.22
N ILE A 177 10.49 0.03 1.47
CA ILE A 177 11.29 -0.52 0.37
C ILE A 177 12.77 -0.43 0.74
N LEU A 178 13.46 -1.55 0.62
CA LEU A 178 14.89 -1.67 0.81
C LEU A 178 15.58 -1.97 -0.53
N VAL A 179 16.80 -1.51 -0.69
CA VAL A 179 17.70 -1.88 -1.79
C VAL A 179 18.93 -2.54 -1.19
N ASP A 180 19.11 -3.84 -1.46
CA ASP A 180 20.13 -4.68 -0.81
C ASP A 180 20.12 -4.55 0.73
N GLY A 181 18.91 -4.57 1.34
CA GLY A 181 18.71 -4.47 2.79
C GLY A 181 18.85 -3.06 3.39
N LYS A 182 18.99 -2.02 2.57
CA LYS A 182 19.18 -0.62 2.99
C LYS A 182 17.97 0.22 2.64
N GLU A 183 17.50 1.07 3.55
CA GLU A 183 16.34 1.94 3.30
C GLU A 183 16.62 2.90 2.14
N PHE A 184 15.69 2.92 1.18
CA PHE A 184 15.75 3.82 0.03
C PHE A 184 14.72 4.93 0.20
N PHE A 185 15.15 6.17 0.36
CA PHE A 185 14.32 7.36 0.67
C PHE A 185 13.41 7.18 1.90
N GLY A 186 13.86 6.40 2.91
CA GLY A 186 13.08 6.14 4.11
C GLY A 186 11.81 5.34 3.80
N ASN A 187 10.67 5.82 4.27
CA ASN A 187 9.36 5.15 4.06
C ASN A 187 8.61 5.69 2.84
N ASP A 188 9.26 6.41 1.94
CA ASP A 188 8.63 6.96 0.73
C ASP A 188 8.58 5.89 -0.37
N ILE A 189 7.65 4.94 -0.22
CA ILE A 189 7.42 3.85 -1.17
C ILE A 189 7.22 4.37 -2.60
N PRO A 190 6.40 5.39 -2.79
CA PRO A 190 6.15 5.93 -4.10
C PRO A 190 7.40 6.49 -4.79
N MET A 191 8.27 7.17 -4.02
CA MET A 191 9.55 7.66 -4.54
C MET A 191 10.42 6.50 -5.04
N ALA A 192 10.43 5.37 -4.33
CA ALA A 192 11.16 4.18 -4.76
C ALA A 192 10.55 3.55 -6.02
N LEU A 193 9.24 3.39 -6.07
CA LEU A 193 8.52 2.81 -7.22
C LEU A 193 8.78 3.57 -8.52
N ALA A 194 8.75 4.89 -8.43
CA ALA A 194 8.95 5.78 -9.57
C ALA A 194 10.35 5.81 -10.11
N ASN A 195 11.29 5.65 -9.21
CA ASN A 195 12.64 6.12 -9.49
C ASN A 195 13.65 4.97 -9.59
N LEU A 196 13.23 3.71 -9.32
CA LEU A 196 14.09 2.56 -9.49
C LEU A 196 13.78 1.83 -10.81
N PRO A 197 14.74 1.76 -11.75
CA PRO A 197 14.56 1.01 -12.98
C PRO A 197 14.44 -0.49 -12.69
N ALA A 198 13.44 -1.17 -13.28
CA ALA A 198 13.20 -2.59 -13.09
C ALA A 198 14.41 -3.46 -13.53
N ASN A 199 15.11 -3.03 -14.57
CA ASN A 199 16.24 -3.78 -15.13
C ASN A 199 17.49 -3.84 -14.24
N MET A 200 17.58 -3.02 -13.19
CA MET A 200 18.66 -3.10 -12.19
C MET A 200 18.43 -4.21 -11.16
N ILE A 201 17.21 -4.72 -11.06
CA ILE A 201 16.80 -5.64 -10.03
C ILE A 201 17.03 -7.07 -10.51
N LYS A 202 17.68 -7.89 -9.68
CA LYS A 202 17.88 -9.32 -9.87
C LYS A 202 16.68 -10.11 -9.35
N LYS A 203 16.24 -9.77 -8.14
CA LYS A 203 15.07 -10.37 -7.49
C LYS A 203 14.45 -9.42 -6.46
N LEU A 204 13.18 -9.63 -6.18
CA LEU A 204 12.46 -8.95 -5.12
C LEU A 204 12.23 -9.96 -3.98
N GLN A 205 12.36 -9.49 -2.75
CA GLN A 205 12.13 -10.29 -1.55
C GLN A 205 11.05 -9.61 -0.71
N LEU A 206 9.94 -10.29 -0.53
CA LEU A 206 8.83 -9.85 0.31
C LEU A 206 8.85 -10.65 1.60
N TYR A 207 9.00 -9.98 2.75
CA TYR A 207 9.06 -10.62 4.06
C TYR A 207 8.49 -9.74 5.16
N LYS A 208 8.28 -10.34 6.33
CA LYS A 208 7.84 -9.64 7.55
C LYS A 208 9.06 -9.19 8.34
N GLU A 209 9.17 -7.89 8.65
CA GLU A 209 10.22 -7.32 9.48
C GLU A 209 9.68 -7.00 10.87
N GLU A 210 10.33 -7.51 11.90
CA GLU A 210 10.03 -7.19 13.29
C GLU A 210 10.43 -5.74 13.60
N SER A 211 9.68 -5.07 14.48
CA SER A 211 10.03 -3.73 14.96
C SER A 211 11.40 -3.70 15.63
N GLU A 212 12.00 -2.52 15.75
CA GLU A 212 13.29 -2.35 16.44
C GLU A 212 13.24 -2.88 17.88
N THR A 213 12.10 -2.71 18.56
CA THR A 213 11.87 -3.25 19.91
C THR A 213 11.88 -4.77 19.90
N ALA A 214 11.19 -5.40 18.96
CA ALA A 214 11.16 -6.85 18.82
C ALA A 214 12.53 -7.42 18.43
N GLN A 215 13.26 -6.76 17.52
CA GLN A 215 14.63 -7.14 17.13
C GLN A 215 15.59 -7.14 18.33
N VAL A 216 15.43 -6.21 19.27
CA VAL A 216 16.26 -6.12 20.47
C VAL A 216 15.82 -7.11 21.53
N THR A 217 14.52 -7.22 21.79
CA THR A 217 13.97 -8.01 22.89
C THR A 217 13.81 -9.48 22.56
N GLY A 218 13.71 -9.83 21.25
CA GLY A 218 13.39 -11.17 20.79
C GLY A 218 11.94 -11.58 21.04
N PHE A 219 11.11 -10.65 21.54
CA PHE A 219 9.66 -10.85 21.64
C PHE A 219 9.03 -10.44 20.31
N LYS A 220 8.47 -11.39 19.56
CA LYS A 220 7.93 -11.15 18.23
C LYS A 220 6.72 -10.21 18.28
N ASP A 221 6.64 -9.31 17.29
CA ASP A 221 5.50 -8.42 17.14
C ASP A 221 4.22 -9.19 16.82
N LYS A 222 3.10 -8.61 17.23
CA LYS A 222 1.76 -9.15 16.91
C LYS A 222 1.45 -9.05 15.42
N ASP A 223 1.87 -7.95 14.79
CA ASP A 223 1.70 -7.68 13.35
C ASP A 223 2.98 -7.00 12.83
N PRO A 224 4.00 -7.78 12.46
CA PRO A 224 5.25 -7.25 11.93
C PRO A 224 5.04 -6.57 10.59
N ASP A 225 5.85 -5.54 10.30
CA ASP A 225 5.79 -4.76 9.08
C ASP A 225 6.11 -5.61 7.85
N GLN A 226 5.32 -5.45 6.79
CA GLN A 226 5.63 -6.04 5.49
C GLN A 226 6.65 -5.18 4.74
N VAL A 227 7.76 -5.81 4.34
CA VAL A 227 8.90 -5.14 3.72
C VAL A 227 9.20 -5.76 2.36
N LEU A 228 9.48 -4.90 1.38
CA LEU A 228 9.96 -5.28 0.06
C LEU A 228 11.43 -4.93 -0.07
N ASN A 229 12.29 -5.93 -0.17
CA ASN A 229 13.72 -5.76 -0.44
C ASN A 229 14.03 -6.06 -1.90
N LEU A 230 14.69 -5.11 -2.56
CA LEU A 230 15.13 -5.19 -3.95
C LEU A 230 16.59 -5.60 -3.98
N VAL A 231 16.88 -6.81 -4.44
CA VAL A 231 18.26 -7.27 -4.62
C VAL A 231 18.76 -6.82 -5.98
N VAL A 232 19.79 -6.00 -5.99
CA VAL A 232 20.39 -5.43 -7.21
C VAL A 232 21.29 -6.45 -7.88
N LYS A 233 21.42 -6.36 -9.22
CA LYS A 233 22.34 -7.16 -10.01
C LYS A 233 23.79 -6.93 -9.57
N GLU A 234 24.60 -7.97 -9.54
CA GLU A 234 25.97 -7.91 -8.99
C GLU A 234 26.87 -6.89 -9.71
N GLU A 235 26.71 -6.75 -11.04
CA GLU A 235 27.45 -5.80 -11.86
C GLU A 235 27.17 -4.33 -11.50
N LEU A 236 26.05 -4.05 -10.82
CA LEU A 236 25.69 -2.69 -10.41
C LEU A 236 26.15 -2.34 -8.98
N LYS A 237 26.55 -3.31 -8.19
CA LYS A 237 26.97 -3.09 -6.78
C LYS A 237 28.26 -2.27 -6.60
N GLN A 238 29.02 -2.04 -7.68
CA GLN A 238 30.23 -1.20 -7.67
C GLN A 238 30.22 -0.24 -8.87
N SER A 239 29.15 0.52 -9.04
CA SER A 239 28.95 1.36 -10.22
C SER A 239 28.26 2.70 -9.90
N ILE A 240 28.38 3.63 -10.84
CA ILE A 240 27.50 4.79 -10.95
C ILE A 240 26.55 4.51 -12.11
N PHE A 241 25.27 4.56 -11.89
CA PHE A 241 24.27 4.31 -12.92
C PHE A 241 23.06 5.21 -12.73
N GLY A 242 22.34 5.42 -13.81
CA GLY A 242 21.16 6.27 -13.75
C GLY A 242 20.45 6.43 -15.09
N GLU A 243 19.49 7.35 -15.07
CA GLU A 243 18.67 7.71 -16.22
C GLU A 243 18.40 9.21 -16.24
N VAL A 244 18.48 9.79 -17.42
CA VAL A 244 17.99 11.15 -17.71
C VAL A 244 16.87 11.03 -18.72
N LYS A 245 15.71 11.63 -18.42
CA LYS A 245 14.55 11.67 -19.31
C LYS A 245 14.11 13.11 -19.49
N ALA A 246 13.83 13.51 -20.74
CA ALA A 246 13.21 14.76 -21.10
C ALA A 246 12.03 14.49 -22.04
N GLY A 247 10.86 15.04 -21.72
CA GLY A 247 9.64 14.89 -22.50
C GLY A 247 8.91 16.22 -22.63
N TYR A 248 8.42 16.51 -23.84
CA TYR A 248 7.58 17.66 -24.12
C TYR A 248 6.42 17.25 -25.03
N GLY A 249 5.26 17.81 -24.79
CA GLY A 249 4.01 17.44 -25.47
C GLY A 249 3.11 18.62 -25.80
N SER A 250 1.94 18.31 -26.35
CA SER A 250 0.88 19.30 -26.60
C SER A 250 0.43 19.95 -25.29
N ASP A 251 -0.18 21.15 -25.39
CA ASP A 251 -0.73 21.90 -24.26
C ASP A 251 0.29 22.14 -23.12
N ASP A 252 1.54 22.45 -23.53
CA ASP A 252 2.66 22.72 -22.63
C ASP A 252 2.91 21.60 -21.61
N LYS A 253 2.58 20.35 -21.97
CA LYS A 253 2.87 19.18 -21.13
C LYS A 253 4.36 18.87 -21.16
N TYR A 254 4.91 18.63 -19.98
CA TYR A 254 6.31 18.23 -19.83
C TYR A 254 6.48 17.16 -18.75
N ALA A 255 7.51 16.32 -18.95
CA ALA A 255 7.92 15.31 -17.97
C ALA A 255 9.44 15.13 -18.04
N ASN A 256 10.16 15.68 -17.08
CA ASN A 256 11.63 15.67 -17.02
C ASN A 256 12.07 14.95 -15.76
N LYS A 257 13.02 14.02 -15.88
CA LYS A 257 13.51 13.21 -14.79
C LYS A 257 15.03 13.00 -14.87
N VAL A 258 15.67 13.05 -13.73
CA VAL A 258 17.08 12.69 -13.55
C VAL A 258 17.17 11.74 -12.36
N LEU A 259 17.81 10.61 -12.55
CA LEU A 259 18.15 9.67 -11.50
C LEU A 259 19.64 9.33 -11.61
N VAL A 260 20.37 9.46 -10.53
CA VAL A 260 21.77 9.03 -10.40
C VAL A 260 21.92 8.21 -9.15
N ASN A 261 22.43 6.99 -9.28
CA ASN A 261 22.75 6.11 -8.17
C ASN A 261 24.25 5.83 -8.13
N TYR A 262 24.85 5.90 -6.97
CA TYR A 262 26.21 5.48 -6.67
C TYR A 262 26.15 4.33 -5.67
N MET A 263 26.70 3.19 -6.03
CA MET A 263 26.82 2.02 -5.15
C MET A 263 28.28 1.59 -5.05
N ARG A 264 28.79 1.41 -3.84
CA ARG A 264 30.12 0.89 -3.58
C ARG A 264 30.13 0.11 -2.28
N ASN A 265 30.31 -1.21 -2.36
CA ASN A 265 30.21 -2.11 -1.22
C ASN A 265 28.88 -1.89 -0.46
N ASP A 266 28.99 -1.55 0.84
CA ASP A 266 27.82 -1.29 1.69
C ASP A 266 27.35 0.19 1.67
N ASN A 267 27.99 1.05 0.88
CA ASN A 267 27.62 2.46 0.76
C ASN A 267 26.76 2.68 -0.48
N GLN A 268 25.72 3.50 -0.33
CA GLN A 268 24.82 3.82 -1.43
C GLN A 268 24.40 5.29 -1.33
N MET A 269 24.37 5.96 -2.47
CA MET A 269 23.89 7.32 -2.59
C MET A 269 23.00 7.44 -3.82
N SER A 270 21.93 8.21 -3.73
CA SER A 270 21.02 8.45 -4.86
C SER A 270 20.60 9.90 -4.90
N VAL A 271 20.50 10.44 -6.10
CA VAL A 271 19.95 11.78 -6.38
C VAL A 271 18.83 11.63 -7.40
N VAL A 272 17.70 12.27 -7.12
CA VAL A 272 16.51 12.25 -7.97
C VAL A 272 16.03 13.67 -8.19
N ALA A 273 15.68 14.01 -9.43
CA ALA A 273 14.91 15.20 -9.80
C ALA A 273 13.76 14.78 -10.72
N ASP A 274 12.54 15.21 -10.43
CA ASP A 274 11.35 14.95 -11.25
C ASP A 274 10.50 16.21 -11.32
N LEU A 275 10.31 16.70 -12.55
CA LEU A 275 9.55 17.91 -12.86
C LEU A 275 8.52 17.58 -13.93
N ASN A 276 7.25 17.64 -13.61
CA ASN A 276 6.19 17.31 -14.56
C ASN A 276 4.87 18.08 -14.32
N ASN A 277 4.02 18.11 -15.33
CA ASN A 277 2.64 18.62 -15.25
C ASN A 277 1.62 17.65 -15.89
N ILE A 278 1.89 16.37 -15.81
CA ILE A 278 1.07 15.29 -16.37
C ILE A 278 0.45 14.42 -15.28
N ASN A 279 0.25 14.96 -14.08
CA ASN A 279 -0.19 14.25 -12.88
C ASN A 279 0.66 13.01 -12.56
N ASP A 280 1.94 13.03 -12.96
CA ASP A 280 2.90 12.03 -12.55
C ASP A 280 3.49 12.49 -11.20
N GLY A 281 3.02 11.95 -10.10
CA GLY A 281 3.44 12.27 -8.73
C GLY A 281 4.86 11.84 -8.39
N GLY A 282 5.64 11.43 -9.41
CA GLY A 282 7.02 10.97 -9.24
C GLY A 282 7.09 9.50 -8.85
N GLY A 283 6.07 8.71 -9.19
CA GLY A 283 6.01 7.30 -8.95
C GLY A 283 4.69 6.66 -8.91
N TYR A 284 3.73 7.44 -9.15
CA TYR A 284 2.39 6.95 -9.07
C TYR A 284 1.86 6.62 -10.46
N THR A 285 0.99 5.65 -10.53
CA THR A 285 -0.06 5.67 -11.53
C THR A 285 -0.56 7.10 -11.56
N LEU A 286 -0.61 7.69 -12.74
CA LEU A 286 -1.21 9.01 -12.95
C LEU A 286 -2.38 9.13 -11.97
N ASP A 287 -2.23 9.94 -10.90
CA ASP A 287 -3.38 10.24 -10.03
C ASP A 287 -4.34 11.04 -10.86
N MET A 288 -5.19 10.29 -11.49
CA MET A 288 -6.06 10.79 -12.51
C MET A 288 -7.34 11.34 -11.93
N ASN A 289 -7.51 11.26 -10.61
CA ASN A 289 -8.82 11.44 -10.01
C ASN A 289 -9.06 12.80 -9.36
N ASN A 290 -8.03 13.63 -9.14
CA ASN A 290 -8.18 14.81 -8.27
C ASN A 290 -7.58 16.10 -8.82
N GLY A 291 -7.96 16.51 -10.03
CA GLY A 291 -7.55 17.80 -10.58
C GLY A 291 -6.31 17.71 -11.50
N ILE A 292 -5.66 18.85 -11.71
CA ILE A 292 -4.46 18.98 -12.56
C ILE A 292 -3.30 19.44 -11.70
N ASP A 293 -2.24 18.63 -11.65
CA ASP A 293 -1.03 18.85 -10.86
C ASP A 293 0.15 19.37 -11.67
N LYS A 294 0.92 20.27 -11.05
CA LYS A 294 2.29 20.60 -11.46
C LYS A 294 3.22 20.16 -10.33
N ASN A 295 4.03 19.16 -10.60
CA ASN A 295 4.88 18.50 -9.61
C ASN A 295 6.36 18.88 -9.77
N LYS A 296 7.04 19.09 -8.65
CA LYS A 296 8.47 19.32 -8.52
C LYS A 296 9.00 18.47 -7.38
N ASN A 297 9.81 17.47 -7.66
CA ASN A 297 10.42 16.62 -6.65
C ASN A 297 11.94 16.63 -6.82
N LEU A 298 12.67 16.97 -5.78
CA LEU A 298 14.12 16.90 -5.70
C LEU A 298 14.49 16.10 -4.46
N GLY A 299 15.35 15.12 -4.59
CA GLY A 299 15.72 14.28 -3.47
C GLY A 299 17.17 13.81 -3.54
N ALA A 300 17.77 13.66 -2.39
CA ALA A 300 19.05 12.99 -2.21
C ALA A 300 18.95 12.03 -1.03
N ASN A 301 19.51 10.86 -1.19
CA ASN A 301 19.56 9.80 -0.18
C ASN A 301 20.98 9.28 -0.06
N ALA A 302 21.45 9.02 1.15
CA ALA A 302 22.73 8.40 1.42
C ALA A 302 22.60 7.35 2.52
N TYR A 303 23.27 6.22 2.36
CA TYR A 303 23.42 5.18 3.36
C TYR A 303 24.88 4.77 3.45
N ILE A 304 25.43 4.79 4.66
CA ILE A 304 26.81 4.49 4.97
C ILE A 304 26.87 3.44 6.08
N GLN A 305 27.53 2.35 5.80
CA GLN A 305 27.85 1.34 6.79
C GLN A 305 29.35 1.29 6.99
N SER A 306 29.83 1.84 8.11
CA SER A 306 31.26 1.88 8.41
C SER A 306 31.77 0.56 9.01
N SER A 307 30.87 -0.22 9.62
CA SER A 307 31.14 -1.53 10.22
C SER A 307 29.84 -2.29 10.48
N ASP A 308 29.92 -3.54 10.91
CA ASP A 308 28.76 -4.33 11.38
C ASP A 308 28.14 -3.73 12.67
N LYS A 309 28.88 -2.86 13.36
CA LYS A 309 28.43 -2.21 14.60
C LYS A 309 27.74 -0.86 14.37
N PHE A 310 28.03 -0.19 13.27
CA PHE A 310 27.49 1.16 13.02
C PHE A 310 27.05 1.37 11.57
N ARG A 311 25.80 1.74 11.40
CA ARG A 311 25.22 2.14 10.13
C ARG A 311 24.35 3.38 10.31
N ILE A 312 24.41 4.27 9.34
CA ILE A 312 23.63 5.51 9.29
C ILE A 312 23.12 5.75 7.88
N GLY A 313 21.87 6.11 7.76
CA GLY A 313 21.25 6.56 6.53
C GLY A 313 20.57 7.90 6.71
N GLY A 314 20.40 8.64 5.62
CA GLY A 314 19.64 9.88 5.65
C GLY A 314 19.19 10.31 4.27
N ASN A 315 18.15 11.12 4.24
CA ASN A 315 17.62 11.69 3.02
C ASN A 315 17.19 13.14 3.20
N VAL A 316 17.30 13.88 2.12
CA VAL A 316 16.75 15.24 2.00
C VAL A 316 15.82 15.24 0.79
N ARG A 317 14.63 15.80 0.94
CA ARG A 317 13.65 15.90 -0.12
C ARG A 317 12.93 17.23 -0.12
N TYR A 318 12.90 17.88 -1.26
CA TYR A 318 11.98 18.96 -1.56
C TYR A 318 10.85 18.43 -2.45
N SER A 319 9.60 18.74 -2.13
CA SER A 319 8.44 18.47 -2.96
C SER A 319 7.56 19.70 -3.07
N GLY A 320 7.25 20.11 -4.30
CA GLY A 320 6.31 21.19 -4.64
C GLY A 320 5.18 20.63 -5.48
N ASN A 321 3.95 20.99 -5.12
CA ASN A 321 2.74 20.64 -5.88
C ASN A 321 1.86 21.88 -6.03
N ASP A 322 1.39 22.18 -7.24
CA ASP A 322 0.36 23.20 -7.55
C ASP A 322 -0.81 22.45 -8.19
N ASN A 323 -1.84 22.17 -7.41
CA ASN A 323 -3.04 21.44 -7.82
C ASN A 323 -4.18 22.42 -8.10
N LEU A 324 -4.87 22.23 -9.23
CA LEU A 324 -6.13 22.89 -9.56
C LEU A 324 -7.21 21.82 -9.72
N MET A 325 -8.16 21.83 -8.79
CA MET A 325 -9.30 20.91 -8.76
C MET A 325 -10.60 21.68 -8.90
N GLU A 326 -11.40 21.31 -9.90
CA GLU A 326 -12.76 21.82 -10.11
C GLU A 326 -13.72 20.65 -9.92
N THR A 327 -14.70 20.83 -9.05
CA THR A 327 -15.65 19.76 -8.69
C THR A 327 -17.08 20.19 -8.89
N LYS A 328 -17.91 19.22 -9.32
CA LYS A 328 -19.37 19.29 -9.27
C LYS A 328 -19.87 18.14 -8.42
N THR A 329 -20.56 18.45 -7.32
CA THR A 329 -21.00 17.46 -6.34
C THR A 329 -22.51 17.57 -6.15
N ASN A 330 -23.19 16.43 -6.31
CA ASN A 330 -24.61 16.28 -6.01
C ASN A 330 -24.74 15.42 -4.76
N THR A 331 -25.39 15.95 -3.73
CA THR A 331 -25.63 15.25 -2.46
C THR A 331 -27.12 15.09 -2.22
N GLN A 332 -27.54 13.89 -1.85
CA GLN A 332 -28.88 13.58 -1.38
C GLN A 332 -28.78 13.21 0.10
N THR A 333 -29.45 13.98 0.95
CA THR A 333 -29.57 13.73 2.39
C THR A 333 -30.91 13.07 2.65
N PHE A 334 -30.89 11.92 3.33
CA PHE A 334 -32.08 11.13 3.63
C PHE A 334 -32.75 11.69 4.88
N LEU A 335 -33.97 12.19 4.75
CA LEU A 335 -34.80 12.73 5.82
C LEU A 335 -36.18 12.06 5.77
N SER A 336 -36.81 11.85 6.94
CA SER A 336 -38.19 11.30 7.02
C SER A 336 -39.24 12.24 6.43
N SER A 337 -38.98 13.53 6.47
CA SER A 337 -39.84 14.59 5.89
C SER A 337 -39.75 14.70 4.37
N GLY A 338 -38.86 13.94 3.73
CA GLY A 338 -38.52 14.02 2.31
C GLY A 338 -37.04 14.31 2.11
N ASP A 339 -36.48 13.72 1.04
CA ASP A 339 -35.06 13.89 0.75
C ASP A 339 -34.70 15.34 0.42
N ARG A 340 -33.54 15.76 0.93
CA ARG A 340 -32.93 17.05 0.58
C ARG A 340 -31.80 16.84 -0.42
N PHE A 341 -31.79 17.64 -1.43
CA PHE A 341 -30.76 17.65 -2.47
C PHE A 341 -29.88 18.90 -2.34
N SER A 342 -28.61 18.76 -2.61
CA SER A 342 -27.65 19.87 -2.68
C SER A 342 -26.76 19.69 -3.91
N LYS A 343 -26.60 20.76 -4.67
CA LYS A 343 -25.65 20.87 -5.78
C LYS A 343 -24.54 21.83 -5.39
N GLN A 344 -23.30 21.43 -5.51
CA GLN A 344 -22.14 22.28 -5.23
C GLN A 344 -21.19 22.27 -6.43
N GLU A 345 -20.78 23.45 -6.86
CA GLU A 345 -19.65 23.63 -7.78
C GLU A 345 -18.53 24.32 -7.02
N ALA A 346 -17.32 23.77 -7.09
CA ALA A 346 -16.17 24.33 -6.38
C ALA A 346 -14.90 24.29 -7.21
N SER A 347 -14.09 25.34 -7.07
CA SER A 347 -12.73 25.41 -7.61
C SER A 347 -11.76 25.56 -6.46
N TYR A 348 -10.82 24.63 -6.37
CA TYR A 348 -9.77 24.58 -5.36
C TYR A 348 -8.41 24.72 -6.05
N ARG A 349 -7.62 25.69 -5.60
CA ARG A 349 -6.20 25.74 -5.95
C ARG A 349 -5.35 25.60 -4.72
N SER A 350 -4.56 24.58 -4.66
CA SER A 350 -3.65 24.28 -3.55
C SER A 350 -2.21 24.29 -4.04
N LYS A 351 -1.40 25.22 -3.51
CA LYS A 351 0.06 25.18 -3.68
C LYS A 351 0.66 24.72 -2.37
N ARG A 352 1.44 23.65 -2.43
CA ARG A 352 2.13 23.07 -1.27
C ARG A 352 3.60 22.88 -1.60
N GLU A 353 4.45 23.29 -0.69
CA GLU A 353 5.90 23.07 -0.74
C GLU A 353 6.33 22.45 0.58
N ASN A 354 7.08 21.35 0.49
CA ASN A 354 7.60 20.65 1.67
C ASN A 354 9.10 20.42 1.51
N MET A 355 9.83 20.60 2.60
CA MET A 355 11.24 20.23 2.74
C MET A 355 11.35 19.22 3.86
N ASN A 356 11.83 18.02 3.55
CA ASN A 356 11.89 16.90 4.48
C ASN A 356 13.32 16.45 4.67
N PHE A 357 13.71 16.16 5.92
CA PHE A 357 14.99 15.58 6.31
C PHE A 357 14.71 14.32 7.10
N GLY A 358 15.26 13.21 6.65
CA GLY A 358 15.16 11.92 7.34
C GLY A 358 16.56 11.47 7.77
N MET A 359 16.66 10.84 8.93
CA MET A 359 17.85 10.17 9.42
C MET A 359 17.47 8.87 10.10
N ASN A 360 18.20 7.81 9.83
CA ASN A 360 18.11 6.53 10.52
C ASN A 360 19.52 6.08 10.94
N MET A 361 19.66 5.54 12.13
CA MET A 361 20.92 5.09 12.69
C MET A 361 20.70 3.78 13.45
N GLN A 362 21.59 2.84 13.25
CA GLN A 362 21.75 1.70 14.16
C GLN A 362 23.18 1.65 14.67
N TRP A 363 23.30 1.54 16.00
CA TRP A 363 24.58 1.45 16.67
C TRP A 363 24.58 0.31 17.69
N LYS A 364 25.60 -0.54 17.62
CA LYS A 364 25.89 -1.62 18.56
C LYS A 364 27.20 -1.32 19.27
N PRO A 365 27.18 -0.52 20.35
CA PRO A 365 28.40 -0.15 21.07
C PRO A 365 29.14 -1.37 21.63
N ASP A 366 28.38 -2.39 22.03
CA ASP A 366 28.88 -3.68 22.50
C ASP A 366 27.99 -4.83 21.99
N THR A 367 28.29 -6.07 22.36
CA THR A 367 27.55 -7.27 21.91
C THR A 367 26.18 -7.42 22.57
N LEU A 368 25.90 -6.68 23.64
CA LEU A 368 24.67 -6.77 24.44
C LEU A 368 23.72 -5.59 24.17
N THR A 369 24.24 -4.45 23.71
CA THR A 369 23.48 -3.21 23.57
C THR A 369 23.25 -2.90 22.09
N THR A 370 22.01 -2.56 21.73
CA THR A 370 21.65 -2.04 20.42
C THR A 370 20.85 -0.75 20.56
N ILE A 371 21.21 0.25 19.79
CA ILE A 371 20.55 1.55 19.73
C ILE A 371 20.04 1.78 18.31
N PHE A 372 18.77 2.07 18.20
CA PHE A 372 18.14 2.56 16.98
C PHE A 372 17.73 4.01 17.21
N ALA A 373 17.98 4.87 16.25
CA ALA A 373 17.51 6.24 16.26
C ALA A 373 17.01 6.63 14.88
N ARG A 374 15.80 7.20 14.82
CA ARG A 374 15.21 7.78 13.62
C ARG A 374 14.75 9.19 13.91
N SER A 375 15.06 10.12 13.04
CA SER A 375 14.59 11.50 13.11
C SER A 375 14.01 11.90 11.76
N TYR A 376 12.85 12.53 11.79
CA TYR A 376 12.21 13.08 10.61
C TYR A 376 11.79 14.51 10.89
N ILE A 377 12.29 15.44 10.09
CA ILE A 377 12.01 16.88 10.19
C ILE A 377 11.34 17.30 8.88
N SER A 378 10.20 17.96 8.97
CA SER A 378 9.47 18.48 7.81
C SER A 378 9.13 19.94 8.01
N PHE A 379 9.39 20.75 7.00
CA PHE A 379 8.92 22.12 6.87
C PHE A 379 7.89 22.17 5.75
N SER A 380 6.78 22.86 5.96
CA SER A 380 5.69 22.96 4.98
C SER A 380 5.28 24.40 4.77
N ASN A 381 4.98 24.76 3.52
CA ASN A 381 4.36 26.02 3.12
C ASN A 381 3.16 25.71 2.23
N THR A 382 2.01 26.32 2.52
CA THR A 382 0.76 26.09 1.80
C THR A 382 0.10 27.40 1.43
N ASN A 383 -0.53 27.43 0.24
CA ASN A 383 -1.38 28.54 -0.19
C ASN A 383 -2.60 27.95 -0.91
N ASN A 384 -3.71 27.94 -0.20
CA ASN A 384 -4.97 27.37 -0.65
C ASN A 384 -5.95 28.47 -0.97
N ARG A 385 -6.65 28.35 -2.10
CA ARG A 385 -7.77 29.20 -2.51
C ARG A 385 -8.93 28.32 -2.91
N GLN A 386 -10.09 28.63 -2.40
CA GLN A 386 -11.34 27.95 -2.71
C GLN A 386 -12.40 28.96 -3.09
N ASN A 387 -13.11 28.70 -4.19
CA ASN A 387 -14.36 29.36 -4.56
C ASN A 387 -15.41 28.26 -4.67
N SER A 388 -16.60 28.48 -4.15
CA SER A 388 -17.70 27.53 -4.32
C SER A 388 -19.05 28.21 -4.38
N THR A 389 -19.96 27.62 -5.15
CA THR A 389 -21.39 27.92 -5.16
C THR A 389 -22.16 26.70 -4.70
N ASN A 390 -23.21 26.87 -3.97
CA ASN A 390 -24.10 25.80 -3.54
C ASN A 390 -25.56 26.19 -3.72
N LEU A 391 -26.39 25.22 -4.10
CA LEU A 391 -27.84 25.29 -4.17
C LEU A 391 -28.38 24.07 -3.42
N SER A 392 -29.33 24.32 -2.51
CA SER A 392 -30.04 23.26 -1.80
C SER A 392 -31.52 23.37 -2.00
N TYR A 393 -32.23 22.24 -2.12
CA TYR A 393 -33.66 22.18 -2.35
C TYR A 393 -34.29 20.90 -1.77
N VAL A 394 -35.58 21.01 -1.47
CA VAL A 394 -36.47 19.91 -1.05
C VAL A 394 -37.63 19.86 -2.01
N ALA A 395 -37.96 18.68 -2.57
CA ALA A 395 -39.06 18.47 -3.50
C ALA A 395 -39.08 19.50 -4.66
N GLU A 396 -37.94 19.78 -5.28
CA GLU A 396 -37.72 20.69 -6.41
C GLU A 396 -37.93 22.18 -6.07
N LYS A 397 -38.16 22.53 -4.79
CA LYS A 397 -38.23 23.91 -4.33
C LYS A 397 -36.91 24.36 -3.75
N ASP A 398 -36.30 25.40 -4.30
CA ASP A 398 -35.07 26.00 -3.78
C ASP A 398 -35.30 26.50 -2.35
N THR A 399 -34.40 26.17 -1.44
CA THR A 399 -34.42 26.57 -0.04
C THR A 399 -33.31 27.53 0.31
N THR A 400 -32.13 27.30 -0.26
CA THR A 400 -30.96 28.16 -0.05
C THR A 400 -30.04 28.15 -1.26
N SER A 401 -29.46 29.31 -1.59
CA SER A 401 -28.32 29.41 -2.49
C SER A 401 -27.17 30.16 -1.81
N GLY A 402 -25.92 29.85 -2.22
CA GLY A 402 -24.80 30.51 -1.60
C GLY A 402 -23.55 30.55 -2.46
N TYR A 403 -22.71 31.55 -2.18
CA TYR A 403 -21.38 31.70 -2.74
C TYR A 403 -20.38 31.83 -1.61
N SER A 404 -19.21 31.14 -1.74
CA SER A 404 -18.11 31.33 -0.79
C SER A 404 -16.76 31.47 -1.50
N ASN A 405 -15.90 32.29 -0.92
CA ASN A 405 -14.50 32.48 -1.31
C ASN A 405 -13.63 32.40 -0.06
N SER A 406 -12.63 31.53 -0.08
CA SER A 406 -11.65 31.49 1.00
C SER A 406 -10.23 31.42 0.46
N GLN A 407 -9.32 32.09 1.13
CA GLN A 407 -7.90 32.02 0.89
C GLN A 407 -7.17 31.79 2.21
N THR A 408 -6.28 30.78 2.24
CA THR A 408 -5.48 30.49 3.42
C THR A 408 -4.03 30.27 3.02
N LYS A 409 -3.11 30.99 3.69
CA LYS A 409 -1.67 30.77 3.62
C LYS A 409 -1.20 30.19 4.95
N GLY A 410 -0.40 29.15 4.89
CA GLY A 410 0.08 28.45 6.08
C GLY A 410 1.57 28.12 5.97
N ASP A 411 2.26 28.18 7.08
CA ASP A 411 3.61 27.68 7.27
C ASP A 411 3.66 26.80 8.51
N GLY A 412 4.49 25.79 8.49
CA GLY A 412 4.61 24.89 9.62
C GLY A 412 5.87 24.04 9.60
N TYR A 413 6.13 23.40 10.74
CA TYR A 413 7.16 22.38 10.85
C TYR A 413 6.70 21.22 11.73
N SER A 414 7.27 20.06 11.48
CA SER A 414 7.15 18.90 12.36
C SER A 414 8.50 18.24 12.57
N ILE A 415 8.75 17.81 13.81
CA ILE A 415 9.95 17.07 14.22
C ILE A 415 9.45 15.80 14.88
N ASN A 416 9.84 14.65 14.34
CA ASN A 416 9.46 13.33 14.86
C ASN A 416 10.75 12.55 15.14
N ASN A 417 10.93 12.12 16.39
CA ASN A 417 12.06 11.31 16.79
C ASN A 417 11.57 9.98 17.38
N PHE A 418 12.26 8.92 17.03
CA PHE A 418 12.08 7.59 17.57
C PHE A 418 13.46 7.07 17.98
N ILE A 419 13.63 6.72 19.25
CA ILE A 419 14.87 6.20 19.79
C ILE A 419 14.54 4.95 20.59
N THR A 420 15.15 3.82 20.24
CA THR A 420 15.05 2.58 21.01
C THR A 420 16.44 2.15 21.46
N ILE A 421 16.58 1.94 22.75
CA ILE A 421 17.78 1.39 23.38
C ILE A 421 17.39 0.04 23.98
N GLY A 422 18.08 -1.00 23.57
CA GLY A 422 17.84 -2.33 24.12
C GLY A 422 19.11 -2.98 24.60
N ARG A 423 18.98 -3.74 25.70
CA ARG A 423 20.09 -4.44 26.33
C ARG A 423 19.73 -5.87 26.69
N LYS A 424 20.58 -6.81 26.28
CA LYS A 424 20.53 -8.20 26.75
C LYS A 424 21.12 -8.25 28.17
N LEU A 425 20.37 -8.78 29.12
CA LEU A 425 20.77 -8.89 30.53
C LEU A 425 21.47 -10.22 30.83
N ASN A 426 21.27 -11.23 29.99
CA ASN A 426 21.95 -12.52 30.08
C ASN A 426 21.95 -13.24 28.72
N ASN A 427 22.64 -14.38 28.64
CA ASN A 427 22.73 -15.22 27.44
C ASN A 427 21.49 -16.13 27.22
N LYS A 428 20.51 -16.09 28.14
CA LYS A 428 19.29 -16.92 28.07
C LYS A 428 18.14 -16.18 27.41
N GLY A 429 18.34 -14.91 26.95
CA GLY A 429 17.33 -14.13 26.24
C GLY A 429 16.53 -13.15 27.12
N ARG A 430 16.95 -12.93 28.40
CA ARG A 430 16.40 -11.85 29.24
C ARG A 430 16.83 -10.50 28.67
N THR A 431 15.90 -9.61 28.42
CA THR A 431 16.14 -8.32 27.79
C THR A 431 15.35 -7.20 28.41
N ILE A 432 15.87 -6.00 28.34
CA ILE A 432 15.18 -4.76 28.66
C ILE A 432 15.32 -3.78 27.49
N SER A 433 14.25 -3.06 27.19
CA SER A 433 14.29 -1.97 26.20
C SER A 433 13.61 -0.71 26.70
N LEU A 434 14.11 0.42 26.25
CA LEU A 434 13.54 1.75 26.46
C LEU A 434 13.33 2.40 25.11
N THR A 435 12.09 2.83 24.81
CA THR A 435 11.73 3.49 23.56
C THR A 435 11.15 4.87 23.86
N LEU A 436 11.71 5.90 23.23
CA LEU A 436 11.20 7.27 23.24
C LEU A 436 10.66 7.63 21.86
N ASN A 437 9.38 7.98 21.81
CA ASN A 437 8.75 8.63 20.66
C ASN A 437 8.45 10.08 21.03
N ASN A 438 8.89 11.00 20.20
CA ASN A 438 8.63 12.43 20.37
C ASN A 438 8.14 13.02 19.05
N SER A 439 7.06 13.80 19.10
CA SER A 439 6.54 14.55 17.95
C SER A 439 6.25 15.98 18.37
N ILE A 440 6.87 16.94 17.72
CA ILE A 440 6.64 18.37 17.89
C ILE A 440 6.13 18.93 16.57
N ARG A 441 4.97 19.56 16.59
CA ARG A 441 4.36 20.18 15.41
C ARG A 441 3.94 21.61 15.72
N LYS A 442 4.19 22.51 14.78
CA LYS A 442 3.69 23.87 14.79
C LYS A 442 3.18 24.23 13.38
N ASP A 443 1.97 24.77 13.31
CA ASP A 443 1.34 25.24 12.08
C ASP A 443 0.75 26.62 12.32
N ASN A 444 1.09 27.60 11.49
CA ASN A 444 0.50 28.92 11.44
C ASN A 444 -0.29 29.08 10.16
N ASN A 445 -1.55 29.48 10.26
CA ASN A 445 -2.39 29.73 9.11
C ASN A 445 -2.99 31.12 9.20
N LYS A 446 -3.00 31.86 8.10
CA LYS A 446 -3.62 33.18 7.96
C LYS A 446 -4.48 33.21 6.69
N GLY A 447 -5.66 33.74 6.77
CA GLY A 447 -6.52 33.77 5.60
C GLY A 447 -7.72 34.68 5.74
N THR A 448 -8.52 34.74 4.69
CA THR A 448 -9.79 35.42 4.61
C THR A 448 -10.87 34.41 4.24
N ASN A 449 -12.06 34.62 4.73
CA ASN A 449 -13.25 33.84 4.40
C ASN A 449 -14.40 34.81 4.15
N TYR A 450 -14.96 34.73 2.95
CA TYR A 450 -16.17 35.44 2.57
C TYR A 450 -17.24 34.45 2.17
N SER A 451 -18.44 34.53 2.71
CA SER A 451 -19.59 33.78 2.22
C SER A 451 -20.85 34.61 2.26
N TYR A 452 -21.67 34.42 1.25
CA TYR A 452 -22.99 35.03 1.11
C TYR A 452 -24.00 33.93 0.88
N THR A 453 -25.04 33.83 1.69
CA THR A 453 -26.10 32.81 1.63
C THR A 453 -27.45 33.54 1.60
N THR A 454 -28.26 33.15 0.61
CA THR A 454 -29.65 33.65 0.43
C THR A 454 -30.64 32.54 0.74
N TYR A 455 -31.81 32.91 1.19
CA TYR A 455 -32.91 32.02 1.53
C TYR A 455 -34.12 32.34 0.65
N THR A 456 -34.94 31.33 0.30
CA THR A 456 -36.13 31.52 -0.55
C THR A 456 -37.37 31.97 0.24
N ASP A 457 -37.29 32.01 1.56
CA ASP A 457 -38.29 32.54 2.47
C ASP A 457 -37.91 33.97 2.96
N ASP A 458 -38.69 34.53 3.90
CA ASP A 458 -38.43 35.85 4.48
C ASP A 458 -37.23 35.89 5.45
N THR A 459 -36.39 34.82 5.49
CA THR A 459 -35.17 34.78 6.30
C THR A 459 -34.13 35.74 5.76
N GLU A 460 -33.51 36.54 6.63
CA GLU A 460 -32.48 37.50 6.27
C GLU A 460 -31.25 36.82 5.70
N ASP A 461 -30.75 37.34 4.59
CA ASP A 461 -29.52 36.90 3.95
C ASP A 461 -28.33 36.95 4.90
N LYS A 462 -27.44 35.95 4.83
CA LYS A 462 -26.34 35.85 5.75
C LYS A 462 -25.00 36.13 5.07
N ILE A 463 -24.27 37.09 5.59
CA ILE A 463 -22.93 37.44 5.12
C ILE A 463 -21.92 37.12 6.22
N ILE A 464 -20.84 36.39 5.83
CA ILE A 464 -19.66 36.16 6.65
C ILE A 464 -18.48 36.77 5.90
N ASP A 465 -17.85 37.81 6.48
CA ASP A 465 -16.64 38.43 5.94
C ASP A 465 -15.61 38.54 7.07
N GLN A 466 -14.59 37.65 7.02
CA GLN A 466 -13.69 37.43 8.15
C GLN A 466 -12.24 37.30 7.71
N ARG A 467 -11.33 37.76 8.58
CA ARG A 467 -9.92 37.45 8.55
C ARG A 467 -9.58 36.46 9.69
N ASN A 468 -8.99 35.33 9.33
CA ASN A 468 -8.66 34.24 10.24
C ASN A 468 -7.13 34.14 10.44
N LYS A 469 -6.70 34.00 11.69
CA LYS A 469 -5.35 33.63 12.05
C LYS A 469 -5.40 32.43 13.01
N THR A 470 -4.73 31.34 12.70
CA THR A 470 -4.69 30.15 13.55
C THR A 470 -3.24 29.77 13.83
N ASP A 471 -2.86 29.65 15.09
CA ASP A 471 -1.58 29.11 15.55
C ASP A 471 -1.88 27.79 16.28
N ASN A 472 -1.36 26.68 15.73
CA ASN A 472 -1.49 25.35 16.33
C ASN A 472 -0.11 24.87 16.76
N ARG A 473 0.01 24.41 18.00
CA ARG A 473 1.19 23.75 18.52
C ARG A 473 0.79 22.45 19.19
N THR A 474 1.43 21.36 18.82
CA THR A 474 1.25 20.04 19.44
C THR A 474 2.59 19.46 19.80
N ASN A 475 2.72 19.05 21.06
CA ASN A 475 3.89 18.32 21.58
C ASN A 475 3.40 16.98 22.10
N SER A 476 3.92 15.90 21.51
CA SER A 476 3.60 14.53 21.93
C SER A 476 4.88 13.82 22.36
N TYR A 477 4.82 13.17 23.50
CA TYR A 477 5.91 12.34 24.04
C TYR A 477 5.33 11.00 24.44
N ASN A 478 6.00 9.92 24.08
CA ASN A 478 5.68 8.59 24.55
C ASN A 478 6.98 7.89 24.96
N LEU A 479 7.07 7.54 26.23
CA LEU A 479 8.18 6.78 26.80
C LEU A 479 7.67 5.38 27.13
N SER A 480 8.28 4.35 26.55
CA SER A 480 7.89 2.95 26.76
C SER A 480 9.10 2.15 27.25
N MET A 481 8.87 1.36 28.28
CA MET A 481 9.83 0.39 28.82
C MET A 481 9.25 -1.01 28.67
N SER A 482 10.06 -1.95 28.20
CA SER A 482 9.66 -3.36 28.08
C SER A 482 10.73 -4.25 28.67
N TYR A 483 10.29 -5.23 29.48
CA TYR A 483 11.11 -6.29 30.04
C TYR A 483 10.60 -7.64 29.54
N VAL A 484 11.50 -8.47 29.02
CA VAL A 484 11.19 -9.83 28.55
C VAL A 484 11.93 -10.85 29.36
N GLU A 485 11.16 -11.77 29.94
CA GLU A 485 11.64 -12.95 30.67
C GLU A 485 11.42 -14.21 29.83
N PRO A 486 12.46 -14.95 29.45
CA PRO A 486 12.34 -16.26 28.82
C PRO A 486 11.92 -17.31 29.86
N LEU A 487 10.84 -18.02 29.58
CA LEU A 487 10.31 -19.14 30.38
C LEU A 487 10.65 -20.49 29.71
N GLY A 488 11.92 -20.71 29.42
CA GLY A 488 12.41 -21.88 28.68
C GLY A 488 12.77 -21.55 27.22
N LYS A 489 12.78 -22.57 26.34
CA LYS A 489 13.19 -22.39 24.91
C LYS A 489 12.13 -21.66 24.08
N ASP A 490 10.87 -21.97 24.33
CA ASP A 490 9.77 -21.63 23.42
C ASP A 490 8.82 -20.58 23.99
N HIS A 491 8.91 -20.28 25.27
CA HIS A 491 7.97 -19.41 25.96
C HIS A 491 8.65 -18.12 26.44
N ARG A 492 7.98 -17.00 26.31
CA ARG A 492 8.40 -15.68 26.77
C ARG A 492 7.26 -14.95 27.45
N LEU A 493 7.58 -14.22 28.52
CA LEU A 493 6.69 -13.31 29.21
C LEU A 493 7.23 -11.89 29.03
N GLN A 494 6.39 -10.97 28.58
CA GLN A 494 6.73 -9.56 28.43
C GLN A 494 5.87 -8.73 29.36
N LEU A 495 6.51 -7.91 30.18
CA LEU A 495 5.88 -6.83 30.93
C LEU A 495 6.30 -5.50 30.29
N SER A 496 5.33 -4.66 29.95
CA SER A 496 5.60 -3.35 29.36
C SER A 496 4.82 -2.26 30.10
N TYR A 497 5.45 -1.11 30.24
CA TYR A 497 4.85 0.13 30.72
C TYR A 497 5.12 1.24 29.72
N SER A 498 4.10 2.00 29.36
CA SER A 498 4.27 3.22 28.59
C SER A 498 3.55 4.42 29.22
N TYR A 499 4.18 5.58 29.07
CA TYR A 499 3.63 6.88 29.47
C TYR A 499 3.60 7.80 28.27
N GLY A 500 2.40 8.18 27.85
CA GLY A 500 2.14 9.11 26.77
C GLY A 500 1.62 10.45 27.29
N LEU A 501 2.17 11.54 26.76
CA LEU A 501 1.71 12.91 26.98
C LEU A 501 1.49 13.58 25.63
N ASN A 502 0.28 14.10 25.40
CA ASN A 502 -0.03 14.96 24.27
C ASN A 502 -0.52 16.31 24.81
N ASP A 503 0.18 17.39 24.47
CA ASP A 503 -0.15 18.77 24.82
C ASP A 503 -0.36 19.56 23.53
N SER A 504 -1.61 19.97 23.28
CA SER A 504 -2.02 20.67 22.05
C SER A 504 -2.65 22.00 22.39
N LYS A 505 -2.08 23.07 21.86
CA LYS A 505 -2.59 24.44 21.99
C LYS A 505 -2.97 24.97 20.61
N ARG A 506 -4.21 25.45 20.47
CA ARG A 506 -4.71 26.13 19.29
C ARG A 506 -5.22 27.51 19.66
N ILE A 507 -4.72 28.52 18.99
CA ILE A 507 -5.19 29.92 19.10
C ILE A 507 -5.82 30.24 17.75
N ARG A 508 -7.11 30.53 17.76
CA ARG A 508 -7.86 30.96 16.57
C ARG A 508 -8.41 32.36 16.79
N ASP A 509 -7.75 33.36 16.19
CA ASP A 509 -8.19 34.77 16.13
C ASP A 509 -8.98 34.97 14.83
N VAL A 510 -10.24 35.34 14.97
CA VAL A 510 -11.15 35.62 13.86
C VAL A 510 -11.69 37.03 14.03
N ARG A 511 -11.54 37.85 12.99
CA ARG A 511 -11.95 39.25 13.03
C ARG A 511 -12.87 39.61 11.87
N LYS A 512 -13.89 40.39 12.17
CA LYS A 512 -14.80 41.05 11.22
C LYS A 512 -14.29 42.46 10.93
N LYS A 513 -14.81 43.04 9.85
CA LYS A 513 -14.59 44.44 9.51
C LYS A 513 -15.30 45.35 10.50
N ASP A 514 -14.66 46.49 10.79
CA ASP A 514 -15.26 47.63 11.44
C ASP A 514 -15.91 48.60 10.41
N ASP A 515 -16.40 49.73 10.87
CA ASP A 515 -17.01 50.72 10.03
C ASP A 515 -16.04 51.40 9.03
N ALA A 516 -14.74 51.31 9.27
CA ALA A 516 -13.69 51.76 8.35
C ALA A 516 -13.30 50.67 7.31
N GLY A 517 -13.90 49.49 7.39
CA GLY A 517 -13.62 48.34 6.51
C GLY A 517 -12.38 47.53 6.90
N GLU A 518 -11.78 47.80 8.07
CA GLU A 518 -10.60 47.08 8.58
C GLU A 518 -11.01 45.92 9.50
N TYR A 519 -10.29 44.77 9.43
CA TYR A 519 -10.57 43.58 10.25
C TYR A 519 -10.05 43.76 11.68
N THR A 520 -10.73 44.57 12.50
CA THR A 520 -10.33 44.89 13.88
C THR A 520 -11.23 44.26 14.94
N ILE A 521 -12.52 44.02 14.64
CA ILE A 521 -13.53 43.56 15.59
C ILE A 521 -13.38 42.04 15.79
N LEU A 522 -13.14 41.60 17.04
CA LEU A 522 -13.11 40.17 17.35
C LEU A 522 -14.45 39.49 17.11
N ASP A 523 -14.47 38.46 16.26
CA ASP A 523 -15.67 37.65 16.07
C ASP A 523 -15.72 36.53 17.10
N SER A 524 -16.31 36.78 18.23
CA SER A 524 -16.42 35.86 19.36
C SER A 524 -17.23 34.60 19.05
N ALA A 525 -18.01 34.55 17.98
CA ALA A 525 -18.70 33.34 17.54
C ALA A 525 -17.75 32.32 16.93
N TYR A 526 -16.61 32.75 16.34
CA TYR A 526 -15.65 31.91 15.63
C TYR A 526 -14.25 31.88 16.27
N ALA A 527 -13.92 32.93 17.07
CA ALA A 527 -12.63 32.98 17.76
C ALA A 527 -12.61 32.04 18.97
N ARG A 528 -11.57 31.17 19.07
CA ARG A 528 -11.41 30.20 20.16
C ARG A 528 -9.92 29.92 20.44
N ASN A 529 -9.61 29.93 21.72
CA ASN A 529 -8.33 29.42 22.20
C ASN A 529 -8.58 28.09 22.91
N THR A 530 -7.97 27.03 22.43
CA THR A 530 -8.13 25.66 22.99
C THR A 530 -6.80 25.15 23.49
N ASN A 531 -6.77 24.66 24.72
CA ASN A 531 -5.60 23.99 25.31
C ASN A 531 -6.02 22.61 25.79
N ASN A 532 -5.50 21.58 25.10
CA ASN A 532 -5.84 20.17 25.30
C ASN A 532 -4.63 19.44 25.84
N LYS A 533 -4.78 18.78 26.98
CA LYS A 533 -3.79 17.89 27.56
C LYS A 533 -4.34 16.49 27.68
N TYR A 534 -3.64 15.53 27.10
CA TYR A 534 -3.97 14.12 27.19
C TYR A 534 -2.80 13.33 27.73
N ILE A 535 -3.03 12.57 28.80
CA ILE A 535 -2.06 11.66 29.41
C ILE A 535 -2.64 10.26 29.26
N ASN A 536 -1.86 9.35 28.70
CA ASN A 536 -2.19 7.95 28.57
C ASN A 536 -1.08 7.10 29.18
N GLN A 537 -1.46 6.13 30.00
CA GLN A 537 -0.57 5.10 30.51
C GLN A 537 -1.04 3.77 29.99
N ASN A 538 -0.13 2.87 29.67
CA ASN A 538 -0.45 1.49 29.29
C ASN A 538 0.44 0.56 30.11
N ILE A 539 -0.16 -0.37 30.81
CA ILE A 539 0.50 -1.47 31.51
C ILE A 539 0.06 -2.74 30.82
N SER A 540 0.98 -3.47 30.20
CA SER A 540 0.64 -4.68 29.46
C SER A 540 1.46 -5.89 29.87
N LEU A 541 0.78 -7.03 29.93
CA LEU A 541 1.35 -8.35 30.15
C LEU A 541 1.06 -9.21 28.92
N ASN A 542 2.10 -9.72 28.28
CA ASN A 542 1.96 -10.57 27.10
C ASN A 542 2.71 -11.88 27.33
N PHE A 543 2.04 -13.00 27.04
CA PHE A 543 2.63 -14.34 27.02
C PHE A 543 2.73 -14.82 25.58
N GLN A 544 3.93 -15.24 25.15
CA GLN A 544 4.20 -15.71 23.81
C GLN A 544 4.78 -17.11 23.83
N THR A 545 4.29 -17.95 22.93
CA THR A 545 4.88 -19.25 22.60
C THR A 545 5.28 -19.28 21.16
N THR A 546 6.53 -19.69 20.87
CA THR A 546 7.05 -19.83 19.52
C THR A 546 7.55 -21.26 19.31
N LYS A 547 6.85 -22.04 18.49
CA LYS A 547 7.22 -23.38 18.03
C LYS A 547 7.55 -23.35 16.54
N GLU A 548 8.10 -24.43 16.03
CA GLU A 548 8.48 -24.56 14.62
C GLU A 548 7.32 -24.31 13.65
N LYS A 549 6.14 -24.87 13.96
CA LYS A 549 4.95 -24.81 13.08
C LYS A 549 3.88 -23.84 13.53
N TYR A 550 3.93 -23.31 14.75
CA TYR A 550 2.97 -22.36 15.24
C TYR A 550 3.57 -21.41 16.27
N ASN A 551 2.99 -20.25 16.34
CA ASN A 551 3.23 -19.28 17.41
C ASN A 551 1.90 -18.68 17.86
N TYR A 552 1.81 -18.33 19.16
CA TYR A 552 0.69 -17.56 19.66
C TYR A 552 1.15 -16.56 20.72
N THR A 553 0.43 -15.44 20.78
CA THR A 553 0.60 -14.42 21.81
C THR A 553 -0.75 -14.08 22.41
N ILE A 554 -0.85 -14.20 23.73
CA ILE A 554 -2.00 -13.75 24.51
C ILE A 554 -1.56 -12.53 25.31
N GLY A 555 -2.28 -11.43 25.17
CA GLY A 555 -1.97 -10.16 25.79
C GLY A 555 -3.17 -9.56 26.50
N PHE A 556 -2.88 -8.87 27.58
CA PHE A 556 -3.82 -8.06 28.34
C PHE A 556 -3.19 -6.74 28.72
N SER A 557 -3.88 -5.63 28.51
CA SER A 557 -3.43 -4.33 29.00
C SER A 557 -4.49 -3.57 29.77
N ILE A 558 -4.01 -2.70 30.66
CA ILE A 558 -4.80 -1.72 31.41
C ILE A 558 -4.28 -0.34 30.99
N ASP A 559 -5.21 0.51 30.57
CA ASP A 559 -4.93 1.79 29.95
C ASP A 559 -5.56 2.96 30.74
N PRO A 560 -4.98 3.40 31.89
CA PRO A 560 -5.43 4.60 32.60
C PRO A 560 -5.15 5.85 31.73
N SER A 561 -6.16 6.68 31.57
CA SER A 561 -6.03 7.92 30.80
C SER A 561 -6.66 9.10 31.49
N TYR A 562 -6.08 10.28 31.29
CA TYR A 562 -6.59 11.56 31.75
C TYR A 562 -6.60 12.55 30.59
N SER A 563 -7.71 13.18 30.34
CA SER A 563 -7.87 14.26 29.38
C SER A 563 -8.38 15.54 30.04
N ARG A 564 -7.90 16.68 29.55
CA ARG A 564 -8.38 17.99 29.93
C ARG A 564 -8.46 18.88 28.68
N SER A 565 -9.60 19.50 28.48
CA SER A 565 -9.81 20.58 27.50
C SER A 565 -10.15 21.89 28.21
N LYS A 566 -9.43 22.93 27.87
CA LYS A 566 -9.74 24.29 28.31
C LYS A 566 -9.96 25.16 27.08
N VAL A 567 -11.17 25.76 26.99
CA VAL A 567 -11.55 26.64 25.89
C VAL A 567 -11.73 28.04 26.45
N SER A 568 -11.21 29.06 25.73
CA SER A 568 -11.39 30.47 26.08
C SER A 568 -11.60 31.36 24.85
N ILE A 569 -12.30 32.49 25.06
CA ILE A 569 -12.41 33.58 24.11
C ILE A 569 -11.72 34.80 24.72
N GLY A 570 -10.65 35.28 24.06
CA GLY A 570 -9.75 36.21 24.71
C GLY A 570 -9.21 35.61 26.01
N ASP A 571 -9.34 36.32 27.14
CA ASP A 571 -8.88 35.88 28.47
C ASP A 571 -9.99 35.13 29.25
N SER A 572 -11.25 35.14 28.77
CA SER A 572 -12.39 34.53 29.46
C SER A 572 -12.44 33.01 29.18
N ILE A 573 -12.38 32.21 30.23
CA ILE A 573 -12.55 30.77 30.14
C ILE A 573 -14.03 30.47 29.99
N ILE A 574 -14.43 29.84 28.87
CA ILE A 574 -15.82 29.47 28.62
C ILE A 574 -16.07 27.99 28.93
N GLU A 575 -15.01 27.18 28.96
CA GLU A 575 -15.14 25.74 29.21
C GLU A 575 -13.85 25.15 29.79
N ASN A 576 -13.99 24.15 30.67
CA ASN A 576 -12.87 23.39 31.23
C ASN A 576 -13.34 21.96 31.58
N VAL A 577 -13.32 21.08 30.58
CA VAL A 577 -13.72 19.67 30.71
C VAL A 577 -12.52 18.83 31.15
N LYS A 578 -12.75 17.90 32.09
CA LYS A 578 -11.76 16.93 32.53
C LYS A 578 -12.41 15.54 32.54
N GLN A 579 -11.68 14.54 32.10
CA GLN A 579 -12.14 13.15 32.12
C GLN A 579 -11.00 12.21 32.49
N SER A 580 -11.29 11.26 33.37
CA SER A 580 -10.38 10.17 33.72
C SER A 580 -11.08 8.83 33.45
N VAL A 581 -10.41 7.94 32.77
CA VAL A 581 -10.97 6.63 32.38
C VAL A 581 -9.89 5.56 32.49
N VAL A 582 -10.28 4.35 32.89
CA VAL A 582 -9.43 3.16 32.85
C VAL A 582 -10.04 2.18 31.85
N ASN A 583 -9.24 1.80 30.84
CA ASN A 583 -9.66 0.90 29.79
C ASN A 583 -8.96 -0.45 29.91
N PHE A 584 -9.52 -1.47 29.25
CA PHE A 584 -8.98 -2.82 29.21
C PHE A 584 -8.87 -3.26 27.74
N SER A 585 -7.72 -3.83 27.37
CA SER A 585 -7.46 -4.21 25.97
C SER A 585 -6.87 -5.63 25.89
N PRO A 586 -7.73 -6.67 25.79
CA PRO A 586 -7.28 -8.04 25.55
C PRO A 586 -6.88 -8.23 24.09
N SER A 587 -5.92 -9.13 23.85
CA SER A 587 -5.49 -9.49 22.51
C SER A 587 -5.06 -10.96 22.43
N LEU A 588 -5.32 -11.56 21.27
CA LEU A 588 -4.89 -12.91 20.90
C LEU A 588 -4.36 -12.88 19.48
N ASN A 589 -3.17 -13.42 19.25
CA ASN A 589 -2.65 -13.68 17.91
C ASN A 589 -2.21 -15.13 17.86
N PHE A 590 -2.57 -15.82 16.80
CA PHE A 590 -2.21 -17.20 16.53
C PHE A 590 -1.77 -17.33 15.08
N SER A 591 -0.59 -17.87 14.85
CA SER A 591 -0.06 -18.15 13.53
C SER A 591 0.30 -19.63 13.43
N TYR A 592 -0.16 -20.28 12.37
CA TYR A 592 0.10 -21.69 12.09
C TYR A 592 0.71 -21.83 10.68
N GLN A 593 1.92 -22.33 10.62
CA GLN A 593 2.67 -22.54 9.40
C GLN A 593 3.20 -23.98 9.35
N PRO A 594 2.37 -24.96 8.89
CA PRO A 594 2.74 -26.37 8.86
C PRO A 594 3.91 -26.69 7.93
N ASN A 595 4.10 -25.85 6.88
CA ASN A 595 5.17 -25.89 5.89
C ASN A 595 5.37 -24.49 5.30
N GLU A 596 6.41 -24.30 4.47
CA GLU A 596 6.73 -23.03 3.82
C GLU A 596 5.65 -22.53 2.84
N GLN A 597 4.79 -23.43 2.37
CA GLN A 597 3.75 -23.15 1.37
C GLN A 597 2.43 -22.69 1.97
N THR A 598 2.17 -22.98 3.23
CA THR A 598 0.86 -22.76 3.86
C THR A 598 0.99 -21.97 5.15
N SER A 599 0.20 -20.89 5.30
CA SER A 599 0.08 -20.16 6.56
C SER A 599 -1.38 -19.81 6.88
N LEU A 600 -1.71 -19.85 8.16
CA LEU A 600 -2.97 -19.40 8.73
C LEU A 600 -2.66 -18.47 9.91
N ASP A 601 -3.09 -17.22 9.82
CA ASP A 601 -2.97 -16.24 10.90
C ASP A 601 -4.37 -15.84 11.38
N LEU A 602 -4.59 -15.89 12.70
CA LEU A 602 -5.81 -15.46 13.37
C LEU A 602 -5.46 -14.37 14.37
N SER A 603 -6.21 -13.29 14.40
CA SER A 603 -6.02 -12.27 15.43
C SER A 603 -7.34 -11.76 15.99
N TYR A 604 -7.28 -11.42 17.27
CA TYR A 604 -8.32 -10.69 17.98
C TYR A 604 -7.68 -9.56 18.78
N SER A 605 -8.29 -8.37 18.73
CA SER A 605 -7.93 -7.25 19.58
C SER A 605 -9.17 -6.49 20.04
N GLY A 606 -9.29 -6.33 21.35
CA GLY A 606 -10.21 -5.39 21.98
C GLY A 606 -9.47 -4.08 22.26
N SER A 607 -10.07 -2.95 21.92
CA SER A 607 -9.49 -1.63 22.19
C SER A 607 -10.55 -0.60 22.54
N THR A 608 -10.21 0.28 23.47
CA THR A 608 -11.06 1.40 23.86
C THR A 608 -10.56 2.68 23.23
N SER A 609 -11.48 3.47 22.66
CA SER A 609 -11.23 4.80 22.14
C SER A 609 -11.96 5.84 22.98
N GLN A 610 -11.23 6.83 23.47
CA GLN A 610 -11.80 7.97 24.20
C GLN A 610 -12.54 8.88 23.25
N PRO A 611 -13.62 9.56 23.70
CA PRO A 611 -14.17 10.69 22.97
C PRO A 611 -13.07 11.72 22.70
N GLY A 612 -13.06 12.28 21.51
CA GLY A 612 -12.21 13.43 21.20
C GLY A 612 -12.59 14.64 22.06
N ILE A 613 -11.60 15.46 22.41
CA ILE A 613 -11.83 16.61 23.30
C ILE A 613 -12.85 17.57 22.70
N THR A 614 -12.85 17.77 21.38
CA THR A 614 -13.87 18.56 20.66
C THR A 614 -15.25 17.92 20.70
N GLN A 615 -15.33 16.61 20.83
CA GLN A 615 -16.60 15.89 20.97
C GLN A 615 -17.19 16.03 22.38
N LEU A 616 -16.34 16.26 23.38
CA LEU A 616 -16.76 16.51 24.78
C LEU A 616 -17.06 17.99 25.05
N SER A 617 -16.59 18.91 24.21
CA SER A 617 -16.74 20.34 24.40
C SER A 617 -18.17 20.78 24.11
N ALA A 618 -18.87 21.31 25.08
CA ALA A 618 -20.22 21.86 24.91
C ALA A 618 -20.20 23.21 24.12
N ASP A 619 -19.01 23.78 23.85
CA ASP A 619 -18.90 25.00 23.09
C ASP A 619 -19.34 24.82 21.63
N THR A 620 -20.10 25.77 21.13
CA THR A 620 -20.60 25.75 19.76
C THR A 620 -19.52 26.19 18.77
N VAL A 621 -19.17 25.36 17.83
CA VAL A 621 -18.26 25.67 16.73
C VAL A 621 -19.10 25.88 15.46
N ILE A 622 -19.09 27.11 14.91
CA ILE A 622 -19.72 27.40 13.63
C ILE A 622 -18.72 27.05 12.52
N THR A 623 -19.03 26.06 11.70
CA THR A 623 -18.15 25.59 10.61
C THR A 623 -18.47 26.30 9.29
N SER A 624 -19.72 26.62 9.08
CA SER A 624 -20.19 27.39 7.92
C SER A 624 -21.40 28.23 8.29
N ALA A 625 -21.91 29.00 7.34
CA ALA A 625 -23.16 29.79 7.51
C ALA A 625 -24.35 28.90 7.90
N LEU A 626 -24.39 27.65 7.42
CA LEU A 626 -25.48 26.69 7.56
C LEU A 626 -25.19 25.56 8.54
N SER A 627 -24.02 25.51 9.19
CA SER A 627 -23.66 24.37 10.00
C SER A 627 -22.97 24.76 11.31
N LYS A 628 -23.51 24.25 12.42
CA LYS A 628 -23.00 24.40 13.77
C LYS A 628 -22.68 23.02 14.36
N TYR A 629 -21.62 22.95 15.15
CA TYR A 629 -21.27 21.78 15.94
C TYR A 629 -21.15 22.14 17.41
N TYR A 630 -21.65 21.29 18.29
CA TYR A 630 -21.34 21.33 19.71
C TYR A 630 -21.10 19.90 20.21
N GLY A 631 -20.17 19.74 21.12
CA GLY A 631 -19.88 18.44 21.70
C GLY A 631 -20.88 18.03 22.76
N ASN A 632 -20.70 16.82 23.28
CA ASN A 632 -21.50 16.26 24.35
C ASN A 632 -20.57 15.80 25.50
N PRO A 633 -20.58 16.48 26.67
CA PRO A 633 -19.74 16.12 27.81
C PRO A 633 -20.03 14.73 28.40
N ASP A 634 -21.24 14.18 28.16
CA ASP A 634 -21.70 12.90 28.70
C ASP A 634 -21.24 11.68 27.87
N LEU A 635 -20.42 11.89 26.83
CA LEU A 635 -19.93 10.81 26.00
C LEU A 635 -19.06 9.83 26.78
N LYS A 636 -19.36 8.55 26.58
CA LYS A 636 -18.59 7.42 27.11
C LYS A 636 -17.59 6.94 26.07
N PRO A 637 -16.48 6.34 26.49
CA PRO A 637 -15.56 5.68 25.58
C PRO A 637 -16.25 4.61 24.73
N SER A 638 -15.84 4.49 23.49
CA SER A 638 -16.25 3.39 22.62
C SER A 638 -15.30 2.19 22.78
N TYR A 639 -15.83 0.97 22.63
CA TYR A 639 -15.03 -0.26 22.66
C TYR A 639 -15.16 -1.02 21.36
N SER A 640 -14.03 -1.25 20.71
CA SER A 640 -13.93 -1.90 19.41
C SER A 640 -13.40 -3.33 19.58
N ASN A 641 -14.09 -4.30 18.98
CA ASN A 641 -13.67 -5.69 18.86
C ASN A 641 -13.29 -5.97 17.42
N ASN A 642 -12.06 -6.35 17.19
CA ASN A 642 -11.53 -6.62 15.86
C ASN A 642 -11.08 -8.08 15.77
N PHE A 643 -11.65 -8.82 14.82
CA PHE A 643 -11.25 -10.18 14.47
C PHE A 643 -10.68 -10.16 13.07
N SER A 644 -9.58 -10.85 12.83
CA SER A 644 -9.08 -11.07 11.48
C SER A 644 -8.60 -12.50 11.27
N VAL A 645 -8.77 -12.99 10.05
CA VAL A 645 -8.27 -14.26 9.57
C VAL A 645 -7.52 -14.03 8.27
N TYR A 646 -6.38 -14.67 8.14
CA TYR A 646 -5.57 -14.66 6.93
C TYR A 646 -5.07 -16.07 6.64
N TYR A 647 -5.42 -16.60 5.48
CA TYR A 647 -4.97 -17.91 4.99
C TYR A 647 -4.27 -17.74 3.65
N ARG A 648 -3.10 -18.37 3.52
CA ARG A 648 -2.31 -18.39 2.29
C ARG A 648 -1.85 -19.80 1.97
N LYS A 649 -1.94 -20.17 0.69
CA LYS A 649 -1.33 -21.38 0.15
C LYS A 649 -0.65 -21.06 -1.17
N SER A 650 0.64 -21.42 -1.29
CA SER A 650 1.44 -21.24 -2.49
C SER A 650 2.00 -22.60 -2.94
N ASP A 651 1.89 -22.90 -4.21
CA ASP A 651 2.53 -24.08 -4.82
C ASP A 651 3.60 -23.59 -5.79
N TYR A 652 4.86 -23.82 -5.44
CA TYR A 652 6.01 -23.31 -6.20
C TYR A 652 6.28 -24.10 -7.47
N GLU A 653 5.91 -25.38 -7.52
CA GLU A 653 6.09 -26.22 -8.71
C GLU A 653 5.15 -25.78 -9.83
N THR A 654 3.94 -25.47 -9.47
CA THR A 654 2.91 -25.03 -10.42
C THR A 654 2.75 -23.51 -10.51
N ASN A 655 3.45 -22.73 -9.68
CA ASN A 655 3.31 -21.27 -9.52
C ASN A 655 1.86 -20.85 -9.23
N ARG A 656 1.12 -21.65 -8.47
CA ARG A 656 -0.24 -21.32 -8.03
C ARG A 656 -0.20 -20.63 -6.69
N PHE A 657 -1.07 -19.64 -6.56
CA PHE A 657 -1.20 -18.86 -5.34
C PHE A 657 -2.68 -18.74 -4.98
N LEU A 658 -3.01 -18.97 -3.72
CA LEU A 658 -4.34 -18.76 -3.16
C LEU A 658 -4.21 -18.00 -1.84
N MET A 659 -5.03 -16.97 -1.68
CA MET A 659 -5.15 -16.20 -0.46
C MET A 659 -6.63 -16.00 -0.13
N LEU A 660 -6.96 -16.16 1.14
CA LEU A 660 -8.24 -15.77 1.72
C LEU A 660 -7.97 -14.92 2.95
N SER A 661 -8.51 -13.72 2.99
CA SER A 661 -8.48 -12.89 4.21
C SER A 661 -9.87 -12.40 4.55
N GLY A 662 -10.12 -12.24 5.85
CA GLY A 662 -11.37 -11.73 6.36
C GLY A 662 -11.16 -10.90 7.62
N GLY A 663 -12.04 -9.92 7.82
CA GLY A 663 -12.08 -9.09 9.01
C GLY A 663 -13.51 -8.91 9.49
N PHE A 664 -13.68 -8.80 10.79
CA PHE A 664 -14.95 -8.42 11.42
C PHE A 664 -14.67 -7.43 12.55
N ASN A 665 -15.36 -6.31 12.50
CA ASN A 665 -15.29 -5.27 13.52
C ASN A 665 -16.68 -5.01 14.10
N TYR A 666 -16.76 -4.93 15.43
CA TYR A 666 -17.98 -4.53 16.14
C TYR A 666 -17.66 -3.50 17.21
N ILE A 667 -18.40 -2.38 17.23
CA ILE A 667 -18.15 -1.27 18.15
C ILE A 667 -19.31 -1.12 19.14
N PHE A 668 -18.97 -1.27 20.43
CA PHE A 668 -19.86 -0.89 21.53
C PHE A 668 -19.70 0.59 21.86
N ASN A 669 -20.79 1.24 22.25
CA ASN A 669 -20.81 2.68 22.59
C ASN A 669 -20.13 3.57 21.53
N ASN A 670 -20.28 3.22 20.24
CA ASN A 670 -19.71 4.04 19.17
C ASN A 670 -20.21 5.48 19.28
N ILE A 671 -19.32 6.45 19.10
CA ILE A 671 -19.67 7.86 19.07
C ILE A 671 -20.14 8.18 17.65
N ILE A 672 -21.41 8.50 17.52
CA ILE A 672 -22.07 8.79 16.24
C ILE A 672 -22.52 10.24 16.20
N ASP A 673 -22.63 10.77 14.99
CA ASP A 673 -23.21 12.09 14.74
C ASP A 673 -24.72 12.05 15.00
N TYR A 674 -25.21 13.10 15.67
CA TYR A 674 -26.61 13.39 15.85
C TYR A 674 -26.88 14.75 15.22
N THR A 675 -27.53 14.76 14.07
CA THR A 675 -27.75 15.94 13.24
C THR A 675 -29.23 16.36 13.31
N THR A 676 -29.48 17.62 13.56
CA THR A 676 -30.78 18.25 13.36
C THR A 676 -30.67 19.17 12.18
N ILE A 677 -31.56 19.04 11.22
CA ILE A 677 -31.63 19.87 10.00
C ILE A 677 -33.01 20.52 10.00
N ASP A 678 -33.05 21.84 9.90
CA ASP A 678 -34.30 22.60 9.74
C ASP A 678 -34.75 22.67 8.25
N ASP A 679 -35.93 23.23 8.00
CA ASP A 679 -36.53 23.33 6.65
C ASP A 679 -35.69 24.21 5.71
N LEU A 680 -34.89 25.14 6.24
CA LEU A 680 -33.96 25.99 5.50
C LEU A 680 -32.60 25.36 5.26
N GLY A 681 -32.36 24.19 5.90
CA GLY A 681 -31.15 23.41 5.79
C GLY A 681 -30.02 23.85 6.69
N ASN A 682 -30.30 24.65 7.69
CA ASN A 682 -29.34 24.84 8.74
C ASN A 682 -29.18 23.55 9.53
N SER A 683 -27.95 23.11 9.72
CA SER A 683 -27.64 21.89 10.46
C SER A 683 -27.01 22.20 11.81
N VAL A 684 -27.51 21.51 12.82
CA VAL A 684 -26.94 21.50 14.16
C VAL A 684 -26.47 20.07 14.46
N ASN A 685 -25.18 19.92 14.65
CA ASN A 685 -24.54 18.62 14.82
C ASN A 685 -24.02 18.46 16.25
N THR A 686 -24.26 17.31 16.85
CA THR A 686 -23.70 16.91 18.13
C THR A 686 -23.37 15.42 18.10
N TYR A 687 -22.98 14.84 19.23
CA TYR A 687 -22.54 13.45 19.33
C TYR A 687 -23.32 12.67 20.36
N ARG A 688 -23.56 11.38 20.12
CA ARG A 688 -24.16 10.43 21.06
C ARG A 688 -23.45 9.08 21.00
N ASN A 689 -23.49 8.34 22.10
CA ASN A 689 -23.05 6.94 22.09
C ASN A 689 -24.15 6.02 21.59
N MET A 690 -23.81 5.14 20.68
CA MET A 690 -24.70 4.09 20.17
C MET A 690 -23.91 2.81 19.87
N SER A 691 -24.45 1.65 20.27
CA SER A 691 -23.89 0.37 19.91
C SER A 691 -24.53 -0.20 18.65
N GLY A 692 -23.78 -1.01 17.89
CA GLY A 692 -24.30 -1.74 16.75
C GLY A 692 -23.72 -1.35 15.40
N ASN A 693 -22.78 -0.40 15.33
CA ASN A 693 -21.95 -0.20 14.16
C ASN A 693 -21.04 -1.41 13.99
N MET A 694 -21.02 -1.99 12.81
CA MET A 694 -20.17 -3.14 12.50
C MET A 694 -19.70 -3.11 11.05
N GLY A 695 -18.56 -3.74 10.83
CA GLY A 695 -17.98 -3.95 9.51
C GLY A 695 -17.53 -5.40 9.37
N ALA A 696 -17.66 -5.94 8.17
CA ALA A 696 -17.07 -7.21 7.78
C ALA A 696 -16.47 -7.11 6.39
N ASN A 697 -15.33 -7.73 6.18
CA ASN A 697 -14.73 -7.81 4.87
C ASN A 697 -14.21 -9.22 4.60
N ILE A 698 -14.28 -9.64 3.33
CA ILE A 698 -13.69 -10.88 2.83
C ILE A 698 -12.96 -10.53 1.53
N ASN A 699 -11.71 -10.97 1.41
CA ASN A 699 -10.93 -10.87 0.19
C ASN A 699 -10.42 -12.26 -0.19
N PHE A 700 -10.62 -12.62 -1.43
CA PHE A 700 -10.14 -13.85 -2.03
C PHE A 700 -9.29 -13.52 -3.25
N MET A 701 -8.12 -14.11 -3.35
CA MET A 701 -7.23 -13.99 -4.51
C MET A 701 -6.77 -15.37 -4.93
N PHE A 702 -6.78 -15.61 -6.23
CA PHE A 702 -6.32 -16.84 -6.82
C PHE A 702 -5.56 -16.55 -8.11
N ASN A 703 -4.36 -17.09 -8.24
CA ASN A 703 -3.54 -17.00 -9.43
C ASN A 703 -3.15 -18.42 -9.88
N THR A 704 -3.29 -18.72 -11.15
CA THR A 704 -2.89 -20.00 -11.72
C THR A 704 -2.37 -19.87 -13.15
N PRO A 705 -1.09 -20.19 -13.40
CA PRO A 705 -0.64 -20.40 -14.78
C PRO A 705 -1.26 -21.68 -15.34
N LEU A 706 -1.63 -21.67 -16.61
CA LEU A 706 -2.07 -22.85 -17.33
C LEU A 706 -0.87 -23.75 -17.68
N ARG A 707 -1.16 -24.98 -18.15
CA ARG A 707 -0.19 -26.07 -18.35
C ARG A 707 1.04 -25.69 -19.18
N ASN A 708 0.91 -24.76 -20.13
CA ASN A 708 2.01 -24.29 -20.98
C ASN A 708 2.78 -23.08 -20.40
N LYS A 709 2.41 -22.57 -19.19
CA LYS A 709 2.95 -21.37 -18.52
C LYS A 709 2.94 -20.07 -19.34
N LYS A 710 2.37 -20.11 -20.57
CA LYS A 710 2.17 -18.91 -21.41
C LYS A 710 0.92 -18.14 -21.06
N PHE A 711 -0.08 -18.82 -20.50
CA PHE A 711 -1.31 -18.23 -20.03
C PHE A 711 -1.38 -18.28 -18.51
N THR A 712 -1.76 -17.17 -17.91
CA THR A 712 -2.03 -17.05 -16.47
C THR A 712 -3.43 -16.49 -16.28
N ILE A 713 -4.18 -17.07 -15.35
CA ILE A 713 -5.50 -16.58 -14.93
C ILE A 713 -5.36 -16.06 -13.51
N ASP A 714 -5.82 -14.85 -13.29
CA ASP A 714 -5.91 -14.21 -11.98
C ASP A 714 -7.39 -13.94 -11.66
N ASN A 715 -7.77 -14.22 -10.43
CA ASN A 715 -9.06 -13.85 -9.88
C ASN A 715 -8.87 -13.08 -8.57
N SER A 716 -9.62 -12.01 -8.38
CA SER A 716 -9.67 -11.25 -7.14
C SER A 716 -11.11 -10.87 -6.85
N THR A 717 -11.64 -11.41 -5.76
CA THR A 717 -12.98 -11.14 -5.25
C THR A 717 -12.89 -10.45 -3.89
N TYR A 718 -13.63 -9.36 -3.71
CA TYR A 718 -13.77 -8.76 -2.39
C TYR A 718 -15.23 -8.45 -2.05
N THR A 719 -15.55 -8.55 -0.78
CA THR A 719 -16.86 -8.17 -0.26
C THR A 719 -16.65 -7.37 1.02
N ASN A 720 -17.24 -6.17 1.06
CA ASN A 720 -17.26 -5.34 2.25
C ASN A 720 -18.72 -5.12 2.68
N TYR A 721 -18.99 -5.30 3.96
CA TYR A 721 -20.27 -4.99 4.59
C TYR A 721 -20.07 -3.98 5.70
N TYR A 722 -20.85 -2.92 5.69
CA TYR A 722 -20.87 -1.91 6.75
C TYR A 722 -22.31 -1.67 7.20
N LYS A 723 -22.52 -1.70 8.51
CA LYS A 723 -23.73 -1.20 9.15
C LYS A 723 -23.38 0.06 9.91
N ASN A 724 -23.89 1.19 9.44
CA ASN A 724 -23.70 2.50 10.03
C ASN A 724 -25.00 2.96 10.66
N ILE A 725 -24.91 3.51 11.87
CA ILE A 725 -26.03 4.07 12.61
C ILE A 725 -25.76 5.56 12.80
N GLY A 726 -26.76 6.38 12.53
CA GLY A 726 -26.77 7.81 12.76
C GLY A 726 -28.12 8.27 13.25
N TYR A 727 -28.25 9.54 13.60
CA TYR A 727 -29.53 10.19 13.91
C TYR A 727 -29.65 11.46 13.07
N THR A 728 -30.85 11.64 12.49
CA THR A 728 -31.21 12.86 11.79
C THR A 728 -32.62 13.26 12.24
N ASN A 729 -32.80 14.47 12.74
CA ASN A 729 -34.09 15.01 13.26
C ASN A 729 -34.73 14.05 14.29
N ALA A 730 -33.91 13.55 15.24
CA ALA A 730 -34.31 12.60 16.27
C ALA A 730 -34.71 11.19 15.78
N GLU A 731 -34.68 10.93 14.49
CA GLU A 731 -34.93 9.62 13.93
C GLU A 731 -33.64 8.83 13.73
N LYS A 732 -33.68 7.54 14.06
CA LYS A 732 -32.56 6.62 13.92
C LYS A 732 -32.43 6.15 12.48
N ALA A 733 -31.38 6.57 11.81
CA ALA A 733 -31.00 6.09 10.49
C ALA A 733 -30.06 4.88 10.61
N ILE A 734 -30.42 3.77 10.01
CA ILE A 734 -29.57 2.58 9.90
C ILE A 734 -29.30 2.31 8.43
N THR A 735 -28.04 2.44 8.03
CA THR A 735 -27.65 2.19 6.66
C THR A 735 -26.80 0.91 6.59
N HIS A 736 -27.24 -0.02 5.75
CA HIS A 736 -26.51 -1.21 5.37
C HIS A 736 -25.88 -0.96 4.01
N ASN A 737 -24.55 -1.06 3.92
CA ASN A 737 -23.82 -0.92 2.67
C ASN A 737 -23.05 -2.21 2.39
N ILE A 738 -23.31 -2.84 1.24
CA ILE A 738 -22.62 -4.04 0.77
C ILE A 738 -21.93 -3.68 -0.54
N VAL A 739 -20.62 -3.87 -0.59
CA VAL A 739 -19.81 -3.70 -1.80
C VAL A 739 -19.26 -5.06 -2.19
N ILE A 740 -19.57 -5.53 -3.38
CA ILE A 740 -19.06 -6.77 -3.96
C ILE A 740 -18.25 -6.39 -5.19
N GLY A 741 -16.97 -6.73 -5.19
CA GLY A 741 -16.10 -6.53 -6.33
C GLY A 741 -15.53 -7.86 -6.81
N GLU A 742 -15.51 -8.02 -8.12
CA GLU A 742 -14.96 -9.17 -8.83
C GLU A 742 -14.04 -8.69 -9.93
N LYS A 743 -12.84 -9.25 -10.00
CA LYS A 743 -11.89 -9.03 -11.09
C LYS A 743 -11.38 -10.38 -11.58
N VAL A 744 -11.55 -10.66 -12.85
CA VAL A 744 -10.99 -11.83 -13.52
C VAL A 744 -10.09 -11.33 -14.62
N SER A 745 -8.86 -11.81 -14.66
CA SER A 745 -7.92 -11.44 -15.71
C SER A 745 -7.21 -12.64 -16.32
N GLY A 746 -6.90 -12.50 -17.61
CA GLY A 746 -6.09 -13.44 -18.37
C GLY A 746 -4.86 -12.74 -18.93
N LYS A 747 -3.68 -13.31 -18.71
CA LYS A 747 -2.41 -12.86 -19.30
C LYS A 747 -1.89 -13.91 -20.25
N PHE A 748 -1.44 -13.47 -21.43
CA PHE A 748 -0.69 -14.29 -22.38
C PHE A 748 0.65 -13.64 -22.62
N LYS A 749 1.75 -14.38 -22.41
CA LYS A 749 3.11 -13.88 -22.57
C LYS A 749 3.97 -14.84 -23.37
N VAL A 750 4.61 -14.31 -24.41
CA VAL A 750 5.69 -14.93 -25.18
C VAL A 750 6.79 -13.88 -25.37
N ASP A 751 7.97 -14.27 -25.84
CA ASP A 751 9.17 -13.41 -25.87
C ASP A 751 8.97 -12.01 -26.49
N LYS A 752 8.17 -11.93 -27.55
CA LYS A 752 7.95 -10.68 -28.31
C LYS A 752 6.56 -10.06 -28.13
N PHE A 753 5.63 -10.77 -27.50
CA PHE A 753 4.26 -10.31 -27.35
C PHE A 753 3.69 -10.68 -26.00
N GLU A 754 3.12 -9.70 -25.32
CA GLU A 754 2.41 -9.86 -24.07
C GLU A 754 1.08 -9.14 -24.18
N THR A 755 0.00 -9.79 -23.72
CA THR A 755 -1.31 -9.16 -23.64
C THR A 755 -2.02 -9.54 -22.34
N HIS A 756 -2.80 -8.61 -21.82
CA HIS A 756 -3.56 -8.74 -20.59
C HIS A 756 -4.98 -8.25 -20.83
N LEU A 757 -5.96 -9.09 -20.53
CA LEU A 757 -7.37 -8.75 -20.54
C LEU A 757 -7.91 -8.91 -19.11
N GLN A 758 -8.50 -7.85 -18.56
CA GLN A 758 -9.14 -7.87 -17.25
C GLN A 758 -10.60 -7.44 -17.37
N LEU A 759 -11.48 -8.22 -16.79
CA LEU A 759 -12.89 -7.91 -16.60
C LEU A 759 -13.13 -7.63 -15.14
N GLY A 760 -13.76 -6.52 -14.82
CA GLY A 760 -14.07 -6.10 -13.46
C GLY A 760 -15.53 -5.75 -13.31
N MET A 761 -16.07 -6.03 -12.13
CA MET A 761 -17.41 -5.62 -11.72
C MET A 761 -17.34 -5.17 -10.26
N THR A 762 -17.93 -4.02 -9.94
CA THR A 762 -18.18 -3.60 -8.56
C THR A 762 -19.67 -3.33 -8.41
N TYR A 763 -20.32 -4.00 -7.47
CA TYR A 763 -21.73 -3.83 -7.16
C TYR A 763 -21.90 -3.30 -5.75
N ASN A 764 -22.53 -2.12 -5.63
CA ASN A 764 -22.84 -1.47 -4.36
C ASN A 764 -24.32 -1.58 -4.08
N ILE A 765 -24.68 -2.09 -2.91
CA ILE A 765 -26.04 -2.21 -2.40
C ILE A 765 -26.15 -1.32 -1.17
N THR A 766 -26.97 -0.28 -1.23
CA THR A 766 -27.25 0.58 -0.07
C THR A 766 -28.71 0.43 0.31
N ARG A 767 -28.98 0.15 1.59
CA ARG A 767 -30.30 0.07 2.19
C ARG A 767 -30.34 0.94 3.43
N ASN A 768 -31.36 1.77 3.52
CA ASN A 768 -31.62 2.61 4.68
C ASN A 768 -33.02 2.33 5.22
N ASN A 769 -33.21 2.41 6.55
CA ASN A 769 -34.48 2.14 7.20
C ASN A 769 -35.46 3.33 7.17
N LEU A 770 -35.00 4.54 6.80
CA LEU A 770 -35.89 5.69 6.70
C LEU A 770 -36.77 5.53 5.47
N SER A 771 -38.07 5.79 5.62
CA SER A 771 -39.10 5.54 4.61
C SER A 771 -38.96 6.38 3.34
N SER A 772 -38.27 7.50 3.42
CA SER A 772 -37.96 8.39 2.28
C SER A 772 -36.74 7.96 1.49
N ALA A 773 -35.86 7.15 2.08
CA ALA A 773 -34.64 6.73 1.43
C ALA A 773 -34.92 5.63 0.40
N GLN A 774 -34.87 5.98 -0.90
CA GLN A 774 -34.94 4.97 -1.93
C GLN A 774 -33.71 4.05 -1.88
N ASP A 775 -33.96 2.74 -1.87
CA ASP A 775 -32.92 1.73 -2.05
C ASP A 775 -32.16 1.96 -3.35
N ARG A 776 -30.88 2.21 -3.28
CA ARG A 776 -30.07 2.45 -4.48
C ARG A 776 -28.96 1.43 -4.63
N ASN A 777 -28.98 0.79 -5.79
CA ASN A 777 -27.90 -0.09 -6.20
C ASN A 777 -27.12 0.59 -7.32
N THR A 778 -25.78 0.51 -7.25
CA THR A 778 -24.94 0.97 -8.34
C THR A 778 -24.02 -0.17 -8.78
N SER A 779 -23.73 -0.18 -10.07
CA SER A 779 -22.78 -1.13 -10.64
C SER A 779 -21.75 -0.38 -11.47
N THR A 780 -20.50 -0.80 -11.34
CA THR A 780 -19.42 -0.34 -12.21
C THR A 780 -18.84 -1.57 -12.90
N TYR A 781 -18.84 -1.57 -14.22
CA TYR A 781 -18.25 -2.63 -15.04
C TYR A 781 -17.02 -2.07 -15.72
N THR A 782 -15.91 -2.80 -15.66
CA THR A 782 -14.64 -2.40 -16.28
C THR A 782 -14.15 -3.48 -17.23
N VAL A 783 -13.69 -3.08 -18.40
CA VAL A 783 -12.95 -3.92 -19.33
C VAL A 783 -11.62 -3.23 -19.59
N GLN A 784 -10.54 -3.86 -19.18
CA GLN A 784 -9.18 -3.35 -19.38
C GLN A 784 -8.45 -4.30 -20.31
N HIS A 785 -7.89 -3.78 -21.38
CA HIS A 785 -7.07 -4.54 -22.30
C HIS A 785 -5.76 -3.80 -22.55
N SER A 786 -4.66 -4.48 -22.32
CA SER A 786 -3.36 -3.97 -22.67
C SER A 786 -2.56 -4.98 -23.47
N PHE A 787 -1.70 -4.48 -24.34
CA PHE A 787 -0.68 -5.32 -24.97
C PHE A 787 0.64 -4.57 -25.14
N LEU A 788 1.70 -5.34 -25.14
CA LEU A 788 3.05 -4.93 -25.51
C LEU A 788 3.54 -5.82 -26.65
N TRP A 789 3.94 -5.21 -27.75
CA TRP A 789 4.51 -5.90 -28.91
C TRP A 789 5.91 -5.39 -29.22
N LYS A 790 6.91 -6.26 -29.09
CA LYS A 790 8.31 -5.99 -29.46
C LYS A 790 8.51 -6.30 -30.94
N LEU A 791 8.73 -5.28 -31.71
CA LEU A 791 8.89 -5.34 -33.15
C LEU A 791 10.40 -5.48 -33.53
N PRO A 792 10.72 -5.86 -34.79
CA PRO A 792 12.08 -5.79 -35.30
C PRO A 792 12.71 -4.39 -35.15
N TYR A 793 14.04 -4.35 -35.18
CA TYR A 793 14.84 -3.10 -35.07
C TYR A 793 14.62 -2.34 -33.73
N ASP A 794 14.33 -3.07 -32.65
CA ASP A 794 14.16 -2.53 -31.30
C ASP A 794 13.01 -1.51 -31.13
N PHE A 795 12.00 -1.60 -31.98
CA PHE A 795 10.74 -0.90 -31.77
C PHE A 795 9.86 -1.68 -30.78
N SER A 796 9.05 -0.97 -30.03
CA SER A 796 7.94 -1.56 -29.27
C SER A 796 6.70 -0.69 -29.34
N VAL A 797 5.55 -1.34 -29.41
CA VAL A 797 4.23 -0.71 -29.39
C VAL A 797 3.52 -1.18 -28.14
N GLN A 798 2.99 -0.24 -27.38
CA GLN A 798 2.16 -0.49 -26.21
C GLN A 798 0.80 0.15 -26.43
N ASN A 799 -0.23 -0.55 -26.00
CA ASN A 799 -1.62 -0.10 -26.01
C ASN A 799 -2.26 -0.40 -24.66
N ASP A 800 -3.03 0.56 -24.13
CA ASP A 800 -3.80 0.42 -22.91
C ASP A 800 -5.19 0.99 -23.14
N LEU A 801 -6.21 0.14 -23.14
CA LEU A 801 -7.61 0.48 -23.28
C LEU A 801 -8.35 0.15 -22.00
N ASN A 802 -8.99 1.14 -21.40
CA ASN A 802 -9.84 0.95 -20.22
C ASN A 802 -11.24 1.48 -20.53
N MET A 803 -12.22 0.60 -20.48
CA MET A 803 -13.64 0.92 -20.67
C MET A 803 -14.36 0.75 -19.34
N THR A 804 -15.05 1.80 -18.89
CA THR A 804 -15.84 1.78 -17.65
C THR A 804 -17.28 2.15 -17.97
N TYR A 805 -18.21 1.36 -17.44
CA TYR A 805 -19.63 1.63 -17.51
C TYR A 805 -20.22 1.75 -16.10
N TYR A 806 -20.91 2.85 -15.85
CA TYR A 806 -21.53 3.20 -14.58
C TYR A 806 -23.06 3.05 -14.68
N ALA A 807 -23.66 2.19 -13.87
CA ALA A 807 -25.11 1.99 -13.82
C ALA A 807 -25.66 2.34 -12.42
N GLY A 808 -26.84 2.92 -12.36
CA GLY A 808 -27.50 3.32 -11.11
C GLY A 808 -27.03 4.65 -10.53
N TYR A 809 -26.21 5.41 -11.28
CA TYR A 809 -25.81 6.78 -10.93
C TYR A 809 -26.85 7.79 -11.46
N GLY A 810 -26.83 9.03 -10.92
CA GLY A 810 -27.71 10.09 -11.37
C GLY A 810 -27.57 10.42 -12.86
N ASP A 811 -28.62 11.01 -13.48
CA ASP A 811 -28.64 11.28 -14.91
C ASP A 811 -27.68 12.43 -15.33
N ASP A 812 -27.25 13.25 -14.39
CA ASP A 812 -26.27 14.34 -14.60
C ASP A 812 -24.85 13.83 -14.89
N PHE A 813 -24.61 12.52 -14.79
CA PHE A 813 -23.29 11.92 -14.97
C PHE A 813 -23.21 11.06 -16.22
N LYS A 814 -22.10 11.16 -16.91
CA LYS A 814 -21.79 10.34 -18.07
C LYS A 814 -21.62 8.86 -17.66
N LYS A 815 -22.47 7.99 -18.21
CA LYS A 815 -22.54 6.55 -17.82
C LYS A 815 -21.41 5.71 -18.42
N LYS A 816 -20.67 6.20 -19.40
CA LYS A 816 -19.62 5.46 -20.10
C LYS A 816 -18.33 6.28 -20.17
N GLU A 817 -17.21 5.63 -19.92
CA GLU A 817 -15.88 6.19 -20.10
C GLU A 817 -15.02 5.21 -20.91
N ILE A 818 -14.30 5.72 -21.90
CA ILE A 818 -13.31 4.95 -22.67
C ILE A 818 -11.99 5.71 -22.65
N LEU A 819 -11.07 5.24 -21.81
CA LEU A 819 -9.71 5.78 -21.75
C LEU A 819 -8.80 4.92 -22.63
N TRP A 820 -8.30 5.50 -23.72
CA TRP A 820 -7.40 4.82 -24.63
C TRP A 820 -6.07 5.53 -24.71
N ASN A 821 -4.99 4.82 -24.28
CA ASN A 821 -3.62 5.27 -24.35
C ASN A 821 -2.82 4.37 -25.31
N ALA A 822 -1.90 4.95 -26.05
CA ALA A 822 -1.00 4.19 -26.90
C ALA A 822 0.41 4.81 -26.88
N SER A 823 1.43 4.01 -27.13
CA SER A 823 2.77 4.51 -27.30
C SER A 823 3.58 3.66 -28.28
N ILE A 824 4.48 4.31 -28.97
CA ILE A 824 5.54 3.66 -29.74
C ILE A 824 6.87 4.12 -29.19
N SER A 825 7.79 3.19 -28.99
CA SER A 825 9.14 3.49 -28.54
C SER A 825 10.19 2.77 -29.39
N LYS A 826 11.38 3.36 -29.47
CA LYS A 826 12.55 2.80 -30.14
C LYS A 826 13.74 2.88 -29.20
N LEU A 827 14.42 1.75 -29.02
CA LEU A 827 15.72 1.69 -28.39
C LEU A 827 16.81 1.94 -29.42
N PHE A 828 17.80 2.75 -29.09
CA PHE A 828 18.93 3.09 -29.97
C PHE A 828 20.19 3.37 -29.13
N LEU A 829 21.31 3.75 -29.75
CA LEU A 829 22.65 3.82 -29.18
C LEU A 829 23.26 2.44 -28.85
N LYS A 830 24.57 2.41 -28.68
CA LYS A 830 25.31 1.19 -28.26
C LYS A 830 24.73 0.67 -26.95
N LYS A 831 24.52 -0.65 -26.83
CA LYS A 831 23.92 -1.33 -25.67
C LYS A 831 22.50 -0.82 -25.34
N LYS A 832 21.76 -0.29 -26.34
CA LYS A 832 20.36 0.18 -26.21
C LYS A 832 20.15 1.24 -25.11
N LYS A 833 21.15 2.09 -24.86
CA LYS A 833 21.13 3.08 -23.79
C LYS A 833 20.18 4.26 -24.04
N GLY A 834 19.80 4.53 -25.27
CA GLY A 834 18.87 5.61 -25.67
C GLY A 834 17.47 5.07 -25.95
N THR A 835 16.44 5.79 -25.53
CA THR A 835 15.05 5.51 -25.88
C THR A 835 14.36 6.78 -26.36
N VAL A 836 13.71 6.72 -27.52
CA VAL A 836 12.71 7.71 -27.94
C VAL A 836 11.34 7.09 -27.81
N LYS A 837 10.40 7.80 -27.17
CA LYS A 837 9.02 7.34 -26.98
C LYS A 837 8.05 8.45 -27.38
N LEU A 838 7.14 8.15 -28.29
CA LEU A 838 5.95 8.94 -28.57
C LEU A 838 4.79 8.30 -27.82
N GLN A 839 4.14 9.06 -26.95
CA GLN A 839 3.00 8.65 -26.16
C GLN A 839 1.77 9.49 -26.51
N LEU A 840 0.64 8.83 -26.70
CA LEU A 840 -0.69 9.39 -26.88
C LEU A 840 -1.51 9.02 -25.64
N PHE A 841 -2.02 10.01 -24.96
CA PHE A 841 -2.84 9.85 -23.75
C PHE A 841 -4.27 10.28 -24.04
N ASP A 842 -5.25 9.48 -23.55
CA ASP A 842 -6.69 9.72 -23.73
C ASP A 842 -7.07 10.12 -25.17
N ILE A 843 -6.73 9.24 -26.13
CA ILE A 843 -6.90 9.47 -27.57
C ILE A 843 -8.32 9.92 -27.91
N LEU A 844 -9.33 9.35 -27.23
CA LEU A 844 -10.73 9.62 -27.46
C LEU A 844 -11.24 10.88 -26.74
N ASN A 845 -10.44 11.44 -25.81
CA ASN A 845 -10.82 12.57 -24.95
C ASN A 845 -12.14 12.30 -24.21
N ASP A 846 -12.26 11.10 -23.66
CA ASP A 846 -13.52 10.56 -23.13
C ASP A 846 -13.53 10.43 -21.59
N ARG A 847 -12.51 10.95 -20.94
CA ARG A 847 -12.30 10.79 -19.50
C ARG A 847 -13.43 11.39 -18.68
N ASN A 848 -13.89 10.63 -17.68
CA ASN A 848 -14.96 11.00 -16.77
C ASN A 848 -14.60 10.57 -15.33
N ASN A 849 -14.41 11.54 -14.47
CA ASN A 849 -13.89 11.31 -13.13
C ASN A 849 -14.98 11.46 -12.08
N ILE A 850 -15.68 10.36 -11.77
CA ILE A 850 -16.81 10.32 -10.84
C ILE A 850 -16.49 9.42 -9.66
N VAL A 851 -16.76 9.91 -8.46
CA VAL A 851 -16.66 9.15 -7.19
C VAL A 851 -17.99 9.25 -6.45
N ARG A 852 -18.51 8.12 -5.95
CA ARG A 852 -19.66 8.06 -5.05
C ARG A 852 -19.21 7.79 -3.62
N TYR A 853 -19.74 8.56 -2.70
CA TYR A 853 -19.62 8.36 -1.27
C TYR A 853 -20.99 8.11 -0.64
N VAL A 854 -21.11 7.15 0.27
CA VAL A 854 -22.35 6.81 0.98
C VAL A 854 -22.10 6.80 2.47
N SER A 855 -22.92 7.53 3.22
CA SER A 855 -22.93 7.62 4.68
C SER A 855 -24.24 7.08 5.27
N GLY A 856 -24.39 7.12 6.60
CA GLY A 856 -25.62 6.70 7.29
C GLY A 856 -26.86 7.53 6.92
N ASN A 857 -26.69 8.79 6.56
CA ASN A 857 -27.77 9.73 6.33
C ASN A 857 -27.69 10.49 5.00
N TYR A 858 -26.66 10.27 4.17
CA TYR A 858 -26.55 10.90 2.86
C TYR A 858 -25.76 10.07 1.85
N MET A 859 -25.97 10.39 0.60
CA MET A 859 -25.19 9.90 -0.54
C MET A 859 -24.72 11.10 -1.37
N SER A 860 -23.47 11.05 -1.84
CA SER A 860 -22.85 12.13 -2.60
C SER A 860 -22.14 11.59 -3.83
N ASP A 861 -22.46 12.16 -5.01
CA ASP A 861 -21.76 11.91 -6.27
C ASP A 861 -20.93 13.14 -6.63
N SER A 862 -19.64 12.98 -6.79
CA SER A 862 -18.73 14.08 -7.12
C SER A 862 -17.98 13.78 -8.43
N ARG A 863 -17.96 14.76 -9.33
CA ARG A 863 -17.15 14.77 -10.54
C ARG A 863 -16.07 15.83 -10.42
N SER A 864 -14.83 15.48 -10.77
CA SER A 864 -13.72 16.43 -10.80
C SER A 864 -13.09 16.55 -12.19
N ASN A 865 -12.42 17.70 -12.44
CA ASN A 865 -11.58 17.86 -13.64
C ASN A 865 -10.39 16.89 -13.60
N SER A 866 -9.89 16.58 -14.77
CA SER A 866 -8.74 15.70 -14.94
C SER A 866 -7.92 16.15 -16.15
N ILE A 867 -6.71 15.59 -16.31
CA ILE A 867 -5.92 15.83 -17.52
C ILE A 867 -6.66 15.28 -18.73
N SER A 868 -6.84 16.13 -19.73
CA SER A 868 -7.40 15.80 -21.03
C SER A 868 -6.35 15.20 -21.97
N ARG A 869 -6.79 14.84 -23.17
CA ARG A 869 -5.95 14.31 -24.25
C ARG A 869 -4.68 15.13 -24.50
N TYR A 870 -3.53 14.45 -24.57
CA TYR A 870 -2.27 15.03 -25.02
C TYR A 870 -1.41 13.99 -25.75
N PHE A 871 -0.48 14.44 -26.55
CA PHE A 871 0.66 13.63 -27.03
C PHE A 871 1.96 14.16 -26.45
N MET A 872 2.94 13.29 -26.26
CA MET A 872 4.26 13.64 -25.71
C MET A 872 5.36 12.86 -26.42
N LEU A 873 6.37 13.57 -26.87
CA LEU A 873 7.63 12.99 -27.32
C LEU A 873 8.62 13.05 -26.15
N SER A 874 9.21 11.93 -25.80
CA SER A 874 10.23 11.86 -24.75
C SER A 874 11.47 11.14 -25.23
N PHE A 875 12.61 11.62 -24.74
CA PHE A 875 13.93 11.03 -24.90
C PHE A 875 14.44 10.62 -23.53
N SER A 876 14.96 9.38 -23.41
CA SER A 876 15.67 8.96 -22.19
C SER A 876 17.03 8.36 -22.53
N TYR A 877 18.00 8.61 -21.65
CA TYR A 877 19.35 8.06 -21.74
C TYR A 877 19.72 7.37 -20.44
N LYS A 878 20.05 6.08 -20.53
CA LYS A 878 20.54 5.26 -19.42
C LYS A 878 22.05 5.14 -19.47
N PHE A 879 22.71 5.34 -18.35
CA PHE A 879 24.15 5.20 -18.22
C PHE A 879 24.50 4.25 -17.08
N ASN A 880 25.62 3.55 -17.25
CA ASN A 880 26.22 2.70 -16.23
C ASN A 880 27.74 2.78 -16.39
N ILE A 881 28.44 3.26 -15.36
CA ILE A 881 29.88 3.42 -15.28
C ILE A 881 30.38 2.44 -14.21
N ILE A 882 30.95 1.34 -14.66
CA ILE A 882 31.52 0.31 -13.78
C ILE A 882 32.99 0.68 -13.51
N LYS A 883 33.42 0.81 -12.25
CA LYS A 883 34.85 0.90 -11.93
C LYS A 883 35.49 -0.48 -12.09
N SER A 884 36.30 -0.66 -13.16
CA SER A 884 37.18 -1.85 -13.28
C SER A 884 38.07 -1.97 -12.05
N LYS A 885 38.08 -3.16 -11.40
CA LYS A 885 39.18 -3.52 -10.48
C LYS A 885 40.49 -3.45 -11.28
N LYS A 886 41.42 -2.63 -10.88
CA LYS A 886 42.82 -2.74 -11.27
C LYS A 886 43.38 -4.07 -10.70
N GLY A 887 43.17 -5.13 -11.44
CA GLY A 887 43.88 -6.41 -11.28
C GLY A 887 44.76 -6.56 -12.51
N GLY A 888 46.08 -6.79 -12.33
CA GLY A 888 47.13 -6.69 -13.34
C GLY A 888 46.85 -7.46 -14.64
N GLY A 889 47.14 -6.81 -15.71
CA GLY A 889 47.53 -7.36 -17.03
C GLY A 889 46.40 -7.48 -18.03
N GLN A 890 46.26 -6.56 -18.85
CA GLN A 890 46.04 -6.44 -20.31
C GLN A 890 45.07 -5.32 -20.64
N ASP A 891 45.56 -4.46 -21.54
CA ASP A 891 44.84 -3.35 -22.12
C ASP A 891 43.54 -3.79 -22.79
N ASP A 892 42.42 -3.29 -22.34
CA ASP A 892 41.19 -3.19 -23.12
C ASP A 892 40.61 -1.77 -22.99
N ASP A 893 40.68 -1.07 -24.08
CA ASP A 893 40.14 0.20 -24.50
C ASP A 893 39.32 1.02 -23.52
N TYR A 894 39.93 2.07 -23.04
CA TYR A 894 39.34 3.22 -22.37
C TYR A 894 38.68 4.09 -23.43
N ASP A 895 37.39 3.86 -23.73
CA ASP A 895 36.57 4.85 -24.45
C ASP A 895 35.85 5.73 -23.44
N GLY A 896 36.54 6.74 -22.96
CA GLY A 896 35.97 7.93 -22.36
C GLY A 896 35.59 8.91 -23.45
N GLU A 897 34.38 8.86 -23.93
CA GLU A 897 33.75 9.96 -24.68
C GLU A 897 32.51 10.46 -23.92
N PHE A 898 32.55 11.78 -23.69
CA PHE A 898 31.48 12.60 -23.11
C PHE A 898 30.21 12.63 -23.96
#